data_cf9f7765068e0e9842a0c0c82b4d2e98
#
_entry.id   cf9f7765068e0e9842a0c0c82b4d2e98
#
_cell.length_a   1.000
_cell.length_b   1.000
_cell.length_c   1.000
_cell.angle_alpha   90.00
_cell.angle_beta   90.00
_cell.angle_gamma   90.00
#
_symmetry.space_group_name_H-M   'P 1'
#
loop_
_entity.id
_entity.type
_entity.pdbx_description
1 polymer ?
#
loop_
_entity_poly.entity_id
_entity_poly.type
_entity_poly.pdbx_seq_one_letter_code
_entity_poly.pdbx_strand_id
1 'polypeptide(L)'
;QISNLIEVLRKQHLVFISSKLGEDYLSHDEKQTLLKYGINPYHLYDKNSDIIAQQFHLGIISDAIGDLDSKKLSFDSLKKYFEEGEHIPLTKQQIATLDSVKRQFLGDIRANEGRIFQDVNNIIAQGEKKNRLAYEKVIRDEITAGILKKKTSREIAQELGRKTGDWSRNFVRIVETVSHNAFDEGRAAMIQDKFGDDALVYKSVYPGACPHCVRLYLTKGIGSGPKIFKLSTLKNNGNNVGRKVAEYKPVIGSTHPYCFDEQTEVLTNRGWLYFKDLDKTEQFLSVNLQNGDAEWLPAINWVNEQYQGTMYRWSNKNFDLMTTPNHYHVIRTQKCKRLRLVKTVDLPTESHFLKHIPNWQGKVPIYEFDNQIFDPTLFHKFLGFFFSEGSTIDYKGRLTIHISQSAEKYLEEIYQVCSSLFTSTSKCKDYVQIMANKRPELWNWLRGFGKSNQKRIPIQVKESPQFLIEEFLQTYCMGDGSFVPGRIWDGYQCKDSRLYYTSSKLMADDLGELILKLKKVPSYAFKEVQTIYDPKRNRSYTQNQGIWVVRECAGQYAHLGRLTKESIEYSGRIYDVELERNNTLVVRRNGKVAVSGNCRCTIHSLPNLYDWNTKTQSFDIPKKNWKELVPQTGRKKIRVKINGREYSV
;
A
#
# COMPACT_ATOMS: atom_id res chain seq x y z
N GLN A 1 -21.81 -24.64 22.16
CA GLN A 1 -21.53 -23.28 21.61
C GLN A 1 -20.28 -23.29 20.73
N ILE A 2 -19.16 -23.91 21.14
CA ILE A 2 -17.94 -24.05 20.34
C ILE A 2 -18.20 -24.88 19.08
N SER A 3 -18.97 -25.98 19.19
CA SER A 3 -19.40 -26.75 18.03
C SER A 3 -20.17 -25.90 17.01
N ASN A 4 -21.04 -25.00 17.46
CA ASN A 4 -21.75 -24.08 16.58
C ASN A 4 -20.79 -23.05 15.92
N LEU A 5 -19.74 -22.60 16.62
CA LEU A 5 -18.74 -21.71 16.04
C LEU A 5 -17.93 -22.42 14.94
N ILE A 6 -17.47 -23.64 15.22
CA ILE A 6 -16.76 -24.48 14.24
C ILE A 6 -17.66 -24.71 13.02
N GLU A 7 -18.92 -24.97 13.22
CA GLU A 7 -19.88 -25.18 12.15
C GLU A 7 -20.10 -23.91 11.31
N VAL A 8 -20.18 -22.73 11.95
CA VAL A 8 -20.27 -21.42 11.23
C VAL A 8 -19.00 -21.14 10.42
N LEU A 9 -17.82 -21.39 10.98
CA LEU A 9 -16.55 -21.22 10.26
C LEU A 9 -16.45 -22.16 9.07
N ARG A 10 -16.82 -23.44 9.24
CA ARG A 10 -16.84 -24.44 8.16
C ARG A 10 -17.79 -24.02 7.04
N LYS A 11 -19.00 -23.58 7.37
CA LYS A 11 -19.96 -23.05 6.40
C LYS A 11 -19.38 -21.87 5.60
N GLN A 12 -18.69 -20.93 6.27
CA GLN A 12 -18.05 -19.80 5.60
C GLN A 12 -16.95 -20.23 4.64
N HIS A 13 -16.14 -21.24 5.00
CA HIS A 13 -15.14 -21.82 4.13
C HIS A 13 -15.77 -22.43 2.87
N LEU A 14 -16.84 -23.19 3.03
CA LEU A 14 -17.54 -23.80 1.91
C LEU A 14 -18.15 -22.75 0.97
N VAL A 15 -18.74 -21.68 1.51
CA VAL A 15 -19.23 -20.53 0.73
C VAL A 15 -18.07 -19.85 -0.01
N PHE A 16 -16.94 -19.65 0.66
CA PHE A 16 -15.76 -19.05 0.04
C PHE A 16 -15.20 -19.91 -1.10
N ILE A 17 -15.03 -21.23 -0.87
CA ILE A 17 -14.58 -22.18 -1.91
C ILE A 17 -15.53 -22.13 -3.11
N SER A 18 -16.83 -22.26 -2.87
CA SER A 18 -17.82 -22.25 -3.93
C SER A 18 -17.84 -20.93 -4.72
N SER A 19 -17.72 -19.78 -4.03
CA SER A 19 -17.77 -18.46 -4.68
C SER A 19 -16.51 -18.12 -5.49
N LYS A 20 -15.34 -18.66 -5.13
CA LYS A 20 -14.04 -18.32 -5.74
C LYS A 20 -13.50 -19.38 -6.69
N LEU A 21 -13.82 -20.63 -6.45
CA LEU A 21 -13.35 -21.76 -7.26
C LEU A 21 -14.44 -22.42 -8.07
N GLY A 22 -15.68 -22.36 -7.60
CA GLY A 22 -16.84 -23.05 -8.15
C GLY A 22 -17.27 -24.27 -7.33
N GLU A 23 -18.48 -24.72 -7.56
CA GLU A 23 -19.09 -25.86 -6.85
C GLU A 23 -18.39 -27.21 -7.13
N ASP A 24 -17.68 -27.34 -8.24
CA ASP A 24 -16.96 -28.57 -8.61
C ASP A 24 -15.79 -28.87 -7.68
N TYR A 25 -15.33 -27.87 -6.92
CA TYR A 25 -14.27 -28.03 -5.90
C TYR A 25 -14.80 -28.44 -4.51
N LEU A 26 -16.12 -28.56 -4.37
CA LEU A 26 -16.80 -29.07 -3.18
C LEU A 26 -17.16 -30.56 -3.36
N SER A 27 -17.00 -31.34 -2.29
CA SER A 27 -17.52 -32.70 -2.23
C SER A 27 -19.06 -32.70 -2.21
N HIS A 28 -19.67 -33.86 -2.48
CA HIS A 28 -21.12 -34.00 -2.39
C HIS A 28 -21.69 -33.59 -1.03
N ASP A 29 -21.05 -34.06 0.05
CA ASP A 29 -21.47 -33.76 1.43
C ASP A 29 -21.34 -32.27 1.77
N GLU A 30 -20.29 -31.61 1.26
CA GLU A 30 -20.09 -30.16 1.44
C GLU A 30 -21.16 -29.36 0.70
N LYS A 31 -21.55 -29.76 -0.53
CA LYS A 31 -22.68 -29.17 -1.28
C LYS A 31 -23.99 -29.36 -0.51
N GLN A 32 -24.27 -30.56 -0.01
CA GLN A 32 -25.48 -30.84 0.79
C GLN A 32 -25.49 -30.02 2.09
N THR A 33 -24.33 -29.84 2.71
CA THR A 33 -24.20 -28.99 3.90
C THR A 33 -24.62 -27.53 3.59
N LEU A 34 -24.17 -26.95 2.47
CA LEU A 34 -24.58 -25.59 2.08
C LEU A 34 -26.09 -25.52 1.78
N LEU A 35 -26.62 -26.47 1.05
CA LEU A 35 -28.07 -26.54 0.74
C LEU A 35 -28.92 -26.63 2.01
N LYS A 36 -28.50 -27.41 2.99
CA LYS A 36 -29.17 -27.51 4.30
C LYS A 36 -29.24 -26.17 5.05
N TYR A 37 -28.28 -25.28 4.81
CA TYR A 37 -28.30 -23.92 5.36
C TYR A 37 -29.00 -22.89 4.44
N GLY A 38 -29.68 -23.33 3.39
CA GLY A 38 -30.38 -22.47 2.44
C GLY A 38 -29.45 -21.71 1.48
N ILE A 39 -28.19 -22.18 1.33
CA ILE A 39 -27.21 -21.58 0.44
C ILE A 39 -27.03 -22.49 -0.77
N ASN A 40 -27.34 -21.97 -1.96
CA ASN A 40 -27.18 -22.71 -3.20
C ASN A 40 -25.74 -22.57 -3.72
N PRO A 41 -24.88 -23.63 -3.64
CA PRO A 41 -23.49 -23.56 -4.08
C PRO A 41 -23.37 -23.32 -5.61
N TYR A 42 -24.35 -23.71 -6.39
CA TYR A 42 -24.34 -23.59 -7.85
C TYR A 42 -24.46 -22.15 -8.37
N HIS A 43 -24.86 -21.20 -7.51
CA HIS A 43 -25.06 -19.79 -7.88
C HIS A 43 -24.07 -18.83 -7.18
N LEU A 44 -23.06 -19.35 -6.50
CA LEU A 44 -22.11 -18.54 -5.77
C LEU A 44 -20.90 -18.11 -6.60
N TYR A 45 -20.56 -18.88 -7.63
CA TYR A 45 -19.39 -18.62 -8.46
C TYR A 45 -19.67 -17.54 -9.50
N ASP A 46 -18.79 -16.55 -9.52
CA ASP A 46 -18.80 -15.50 -10.54
C ASP A 46 -17.43 -15.46 -11.24
N LYS A 47 -17.42 -15.74 -12.53
CA LYS A 47 -16.22 -15.70 -13.39
C LYS A 47 -15.48 -14.37 -13.32
N ASN A 48 -16.23 -13.26 -13.23
CA ASN A 48 -15.65 -11.92 -13.21
C ASN A 48 -15.01 -11.57 -11.85
N SER A 49 -15.32 -12.33 -10.80
CA SER A 49 -14.71 -12.20 -9.48
C SER A 49 -13.64 -13.26 -9.19
N ASP A 50 -13.35 -14.15 -10.15
CA ASP A 50 -12.33 -15.19 -10.03
C ASP A 50 -10.93 -14.61 -10.24
N ILE A 51 -10.33 -14.13 -9.15
CA ILE A 51 -9.01 -13.50 -9.17
C ILE A 51 -7.90 -14.45 -9.65
N ILE A 52 -8.04 -15.76 -9.45
CA ILE A 52 -7.05 -16.76 -9.88
C ILE A 52 -7.08 -16.90 -11.41
N ALA A 53 -8.29 -17.03 -11.98
CA ALA A 53 -8.44 -17.06 -13.42
C ALA A 53 -8.01 -15.76 -14.07
N GLN A 54 -8.34 -14.61 -13.49
CA GLN A 54 -7.89 -13.30 -13.97
C GLN A 54 -6.37 -13.20 -14.00
N GLN A 55 -5.68 -13.53 -12.91
CA GLN A 55 -4.21 -13.48 -12.85
C GLN A 55 -3.56 -14.47 -13.82
N PHE A 56 -4.13 -15.65 -14.01
CA PHE A 56 -3.66 -16.63 -14.97
C PHE A 56 -3.75 -16.08 -16.42
N HIS A 57 -4.89 -15.49 -16.81
CA HIS A 57 -5.05 -14.84 -18.12
C HIS A 57 -4.09 -13.67 -18.30
N LEU A 58 -3.86 -12.85 -17.25
CA LEU A 58 -2.88 -11.77 -17.29
C LEU A 58 -1.47 -12.28 -17.55
N GLY A 59 -1.10 -13.41 -16.97
CA GLY A 59 0.16 -14.08 -17.25
C GLY A 59 0.30 -14.50 -18.72
N ILE A 60 -0.75 -15.08 -19.30
CA ILE A 60 -0.81 -15.44 -20.72
C ILE A 60 -0.66 -14.21 -21.63
N ILE A 61 -1.42 -13.14 -21.34
CA ILE A 61 -1.37 -11.88 -22.11
C ILE A 61 0.02 -11.25 -22.01
N SER A 62 0.59 -11.17 -20.83
CA SER A 62 1.92 -10.59 -20.59
C SER A 62 3.02 -11.28 -21.39
N ASP A 63 2.99 -12.62 -21.50
CA ASP A 63 3.95 -13.35 -22.34
C ASP A 63 3.69 -13.15 -23.83
N ALA A 64 2.42 -13.07 -24.23
CA ALA A 64 2.04 -12.92 -25.63
C ALA A 64 2.42 -11.56 -26.23
N ILE A 65 2.32 -10.50 -25.43
CA ILE A 65 2.62 -9.11 -25.85
C ILE A 65 4.12 -8.81 -25.77
N GLY A 66 4.84 -9.54 -24.92
CA GLY A 66 6.24 -9.30 -24.59
C GLY A 66 6.45 -8.22 -23.51
N ASP A 67 7.60 -8.28 -22.85
CA ASP A 67 7.89 -7.45 -21.67
C ASP A 67 7.93 -5.93 -21.93
N LEU A 68 8.24 -5.49 -23.13
CA LEU A 68 8.32 -4.06 -23.48
C LEU A 68 6.94 -3.42 -23.58
N ASP A 69 5.95 -4.15 -24.11
CA ASP A 69 4.60 -3.64 -24.28
C ASP A 69 3.73 -3.91 -23.04
N SER A 70 4.00 -4.98 -22.29
CA SER A 70 3.30 -5.24 -21.02
C SER A 70 3.53 -4.13 -19.98
N LYS A 71 4.69 -3.47 -20.00
CA LYS A 71 4.99 -2.31 -19.15
C LYS A 71 4.15 -1.07 -19.47
N LYS A 72 3.46 -1.05 -20.60
CA LYS A 72 2.58 0.04 -21.04
C LYS A 72 1.10 -0.24 -20.71
N LEU A 73 0.78 -1.45 -20.24
CA LEU A 73 -0.58 -1.81 -19.84
C LEU A 73 -0.81 -1.35 -18.40
N SER A 74 -1.88 -0.62 -18.17
CA SER A 74 -2.35 -0.33 -16.82
C SER A 74 -3.21 -1.48 -16.29
N PHE A 75 -3.22 -1.66 -14.96
CA PHE A 75 -4.09 -2.65 -14.31
C PHE A 75 -5.57 -2.38 -14.62
N ASP A 76 -5.99 -1.11 -14.65
CA ASP A 76 -7.37 -0.71 -14.96
C ASP A 76 -7.78 -1.08 -16.39
N SER A 77 -6.85 -0.99 -17.33
CA SER A 77 -7.10 -1.42 -18.72
C SER A 77 -7.32 -2.92 -18.84
N LEU A 78 -6.58 -3.69 -18.04
CA LEU A 78 -6.68 -5.15 -17.99
C LEU A 78 -7.97 -5.56 -17.25
N LYS A 79 -8.31 -4.88 -16.17
CA LYS A 79 -9.58 -5.08 -15.46
C LYS A 79 -10.77 -4.83 -16.37
N LYS A 80 -10.76 -3.71 -17.12
CA LYS A 80 -11.79 -3.39 -18.12
C LYS A 80 -11.91 -4.45 -19.20
N TYR A 81 -10.78 -5.00 -19.68
CA TYR A 81 -10.76 -6.11 -20.63
C TYR A 81 -11.50 -7.35 -20.09
N PHE A 82 -11.35 -7.68 -18.80
CA PHE A 82 -12.09 -8.77 -18.18
C PHE A 82 -13.58 -8.46 -17.95
N GLU A 83 -13.90 -7.20 -17.63
CA GLU A 83 -15.27 -6.75 -17.44
C GLU A 83 -16.07 -6.72 -18.75
N GLU A 84 -15.43 -6.42 -19.88
CA GLU A 84 -16.04 -6.42 -21.23
C GLU A 84 -16.27 -7.82 -21.80
N GLY A 85 -15.80 -8.88 -21.12
CA GLY A 85 -16.14 -10.28 -21.46
C GLY A 85 -15.42 -10.88 -22.68
N GLU A 86 -14.50 -10.14 -23.31
CA GLU A 86 -13.67 -10.63 -24.41
C GLU A 86 -12.44 -11.38 -23.90
N HIS A 87 -12.61 -12.63 -23.46
CA HIS A 87 -11.50 -13.43 -22.96
C HIS A 87 -10.79 -14.18 -24.08
N ILE A 88 -9.44 -14.21 -24.00
CA ILE A 88 -8.65 -15.12 -24.84
C ILE A 88 -9.09 -16.57 -24.50
N PRO A 89 -9.54 -17.36 -25.49
CA PRO A 89 -9.93 -18.74 -25.23
C PRO A 89 -8.70 -19.57 -24.81
N LEU A 90 -8.81 -20.20 -23.65
CA LEU A 90 -7.76 -21.08 -23.13
C LEU A 90 -7.73 -22.40 -23.91
N THR A 91 -6.54 -22.91 -24.18
CA THR A 91 -6.35 -24.25 -24.71
C THR A 91 -6.68 -25.29 -23.64
N LYS A 92 -6.93 -26.56 -24.05
CA LYS A 92 -7.18 -27.66 -23.10
C LYS A 92 -6.07 -27.79 -22.04
N GLN A 93 -4.82 -27.60 -22.45
CA GLN A 93 -3.67 -27.66 -21.56
C GLN A 93 -3.61 -26.49 -20.58
N GLN A 94 -3.95 -25.28 -21.04
CA GLN A 94 -4.04 -24.11 -20.18
C GLN A 94 -5.19 -24.23 -19.17
N ILE A 95 -6.33 -24.79 -19.59
CA ILE A 95 -7.47 -25.10 -18.68
C ILE A 95 -7.01 -26.10 -17.60
N ALA A 96 -6.31 -27.17 -17.98
CA ALA A 96 -5.79 -28.15 -17.03
C ALA A 96 -4.77 -27.54 -16.05
N THR A 97 -3.93 -26.61 -16.52
CA THR A 97 -2.99 -25.89 -15.67
C THR A 97 -3.72 -24.96 -14.69
N LEU A 98 -4.70 -24.19 -15.16
CA LEU A 98 -5.54 -23.34 -14.30
C LEU A 98 -6.28 -24.16 -13.23
N ASP A 99 -6.84 -25.32 -13.61
CA ASP A 99 -7.48 -26.23 -12.67
C ASP A 99 -6.49 -26.77 -11.61
N SER A 100 -5.28 -27.10 -12.02
CA SER A 100 -4.21 -27.50 -11.09
C SER A 100 -3.88 -26.40 -10.07
N VAL A 101 -3.76 -25.14 -10.50
CA VAL A 101 -3.54 -23.99 -9.62
C VAL A 101 -4.71 -23.81 -8.63
N LYS A 102 -5.96 -23.95 -9.12
CA LYS A 102 -7.15 -23.89 -8.28
C LYS A 102 -7.20 -25.02 -7.25
N ARG A 103 -6.82 -26.26 -7.63
CA ARG A 103 -6.73 -27.40 -6.69
C ARG A 103 -5.63 -27.21 -5.64
N GLN A 104 -4.50 -26.64 -6.01
CA GLN A 104 -3.47 -26.29 -5.04
C GLN A 104 -4.00 -25.24 -4.04
N PHE A 105 -4.69 -24.21 -4.52
CA PHE A 105 -5.33 -23.21 -3.67
C PHE A 105 -6.36 -23.83 -2.70
N LEU A 106 -7.18 -24.75 -3.18
CA LEU A 106 -8.11 -25.51 -2.34
C LEU A 106 -7.37 -26.29 -1.24
N GLY A 107 -6.25 -26.94 -1.59
CA GLY A 107 -5.38 -27.64 -0.63
C GLY A 107 -4.85 -26.71 0.46
N ASP A 108 -4.40 -25.52 0.10
CA ASP A 108 -3.89 -24.50 1.03
C ASP A 108 -5.01 -23.97 1.96
N ILE A 109 -6.22 -23.77 1.44
CA ILE A 109 -7.40 -23.41 2.24
C ILE A 109 -7.73 -24.49 3.26
N ARG A 110 -7.80 -25.75 2.83
CA ARG A 110 -8.13 -26.89 3.70
C ARG A 110 -7.05 -27.15 4.76
N ALA A 111 -5.78 -27.01 4.41
CA ALA A 111 -4.68 -27.11 5.36
C ALA A 111 -4.73 -26.01 6.43
N ASN A 112 -5.14 -24.79 6.04
CA ASN A 112 -5.33 -23.69 6.97
C ASN A 112 -6.55 -23.91 7.88
N GLU A 113 -7.66 -24.44 7.35
CA GLU A 113 -8.84 -24.85 8.11
C GLU A 113 -8.46 -25.86 9.22
N GLY A 114 -7.73 -26.91 8.87
CA GLY A 114 -7.26 -27.91 9.83
C GLY A 114 -6.40 -27.31 10.95
N ARG A 115 -5.50 -26.37 10.64
CA ARG A 115 -4.72 -25.64 11.64
C ARG A 115 -5.57 -24.78 12.56
N ILE A 116 -6.53 -24.03 12.01
CA ILE A 116 -7.46 -23.22 12.82
C ILE A 116 -8.24 -24.09 13.80
N PHE A 117 -8.75 -25.24 13.38
CA PHE A 117 -9.46 -26.15 14.27
C PHE A 117 -8.54 -26.76 15.34
N GLN A 118 -7.30 -27.07 14.99
CA GLN A 118 -6.31 -27.56 15.94
C GLN A 118 -5.94 -26.49 16.96
N ASP A 119 -5.75 -25.23 16.54
CA ASP A 119 -5.45 -24.11 17.43
C ASP A 119 -6.62 -23.82 18.37
N VAL A 120 -7.86 -23.83 17.89
CA VAL A 120 -9.08 -23.69 18.73
C VAL A 120 -9.14 -24.81 19.77
N ASN A 121 -8.91 -26.06 19.38
CA ASN A 121 -8.91 -27.19 20.28
C ASN A 121 -7.78 -27.11 21.32
N ASN A 122 -6.57 -26.66 20.91
CA ASN A 122 -5.43 -26.48 21.81
C ASN A 122 -5.69 -25.36 22.83
N ILE A 123 -6.25 -24.23 22.41
CA ILE A 123 -6.65 -23.12 23.30
C ILE A 123 -7.70 -23.60 24.32
N ILE A 124 -8.64 -24.42 23.87
CA ILE A 124 -9.66 -25.03 24.75
C ILE A 124 -9.04 -26.02 25.75
N ALA A 125 -8.05 -26.82 25.31
CA ALA A 125 -7.40 -27.83 26.14
C ALA A 125 -6.40 -27.25 27.15
N GLN A 126 -5.70 -26.15 26.80
CA GLN A 126 -4.67 -25.52 27.63
C GLN A 126 -5.18 -24.44 28.57
N GLY A 127 -6.44 -23.95 28.38
CA GLY A 127 -6.99 -22.87 29.19
C GLY A 127 -7.44 -23.31 30.55
N GLU A 128 -7.02 -22.63 31.62
CA GLU A 128 -7.71 -22.70 32.92
C GLU A 128 -9.20 -22.39 32.75
N LYS A 129 -10.04 -23.01 33.53
CA LYS A 129 -11.52 -22.88 33.44
C LYS A 129 -12.03 -21.43 33.41
N LYS A 130 -11.32 -20.49 34.05
CA LYS A 130 -11.58 -19.04 34.01
C LYS A 130 -11.31 -18.38 32.68
N ASN A 131 -10.18 -18.72 32.03
CA ASN A 131 -9.82 -18.19 30.73
C ASN A 131 -10.74 -18.72 29.63
N ARG A 132 -11.15 -19.99 29.72
CA ARG A 132 -12.11 -20.60 28.81
C ARG A 132 -13.45 -19.84 28.80
N LEU A 133 -14.00 -19.50 29.97
CA LEU A 133 -15.26 -18.74 30.07
C LEU A 133 -15.13 -17.32 29.52
N ALA A 134 -13.98 -16.66 29.71
CA ALA A 134 -13.71 -15.33 29.12
C ALA A 134 -13.66 -15.37 27.62
N TYR A 135 -12.99 -16.37 27.02
CA TYR A 135 -12.94 -16.58 25.57
C TYR A 135 -14.32 -16.93 24.98
N GLU A 136 -15.06 -17.82 25.61
CA GLU A 136 -16.43 -18.18 25.21
C GLU A 136 -17.35 -16.95 25.23
N LYS A 137 -17.18 -16.06 26.21
CA LYS A 137 -17.91 -14.80 26.31
C LYS A 137 -17.57 -13.84 25.16
N VAL A 138 -16.28 -13.60 24.89
CA VAL A 138 -15.83 -12.72 23.79
C VAL A 138 -16.34 -13.22 22.44
N ILE A 139 -16.26 -14.52 22.19
CA ILE A 139 -16.74 -15.14 20.95
C ILE A 139 -18.27 -14.98 20.82
N ARG A 140 -19.01 -15.24 21.89
CA ARG A 140 -20.47 -15.09 21.91
C ARG A 140 -20.91 -13.66 21.66
N ASP A 141 -20.30 -12.73 22.40
CA ASP A 141 -20.65 -11.31 22.35
C ASP A 141 -20.38 -10.73 20.96
N GLU A 142 -19.29 -11.14 20.28
CA GLU A 142 -18.94 -10.67 18.95
C GLU A 142 -19.83 -11.24 17.85
N ILE A 143 -20.19 -12.54 17.93
CA ILE A 143 -21.13 -13.15 16.99
C ILE A 143 -22.50 -12.49 17.14
N THR A 144 -22.97 -12.31 18.36
CA THR A 144 -24.27 -11.69 18.64
C THR A 144 -24.30 -10.23 18.17
N ALA A 145 -23.25 -9.46 18.47
CA ALA A 145 -23.13 -8.07 18.02
C ALA A 145 -23.01 -7.97 16.49
N GLY A 146 -22.30 -8.89 15.86
CA GLY A 146 -22.15 -8.97 14.40
C GLY A 146 -23.47 -9.28 13.70
N ILE A 147 -24.24 -10.23 14.22
CA ILE A 147 -25.57 -10.59 13.68
C ILE A 147 -26.56 -9.42 13.84
N LEU A 148 -26.61 -8.79 15.02
CA LEU A 148 -27.47 -7.64 15.28
C LEU A 148 -27.14 -6.43 14.41
N LYS A 149 -25.87 -6.21 14.10
CA LYS A 149 -25.38 -5.14 13.21
C LYS A 149 -25.41 -5.50 11.72
N LYS A 150 -25.99 -6.64 11.35
CA LYS A 150 -26.02 -7.16 9.96
C LYS A 150 -24.65 -7.20 9.28
N LYS A 151 -23.58 -7.43 10.05
CA LYS A 151 -22.24 -7.60 9.54
C LYS A 151 -22.16 -8.85 8.69
N THR A 152 -21.37 -8.79 7.60
CA THR A 152 -21.07 -9.96 6.79
C THR A 152 -20.26 -10.98 7.61
N SER A 153 -20.35 -12.25 7.24
CA SER A 153 -19.56 -13.32 7.85
C SER A 153 -18.05 -13.03 7.84
N ARG A 154 -17.59 -12.30 6.83
CA ARG A 154 -16.19 -11.85 6.70
C ARG A 154 -15.83 -10.80 7.76
N GLU A 155 -16.69 -9.85 8.02
CA GLU A 155 -16.49 -8.81 9.05
C GLU A 155 -16.51 -9.40 10.46
N ILE A 156 -17.40 -10.37 10.71
CA ILE A 156 -17.46 -11.10 11.98
C ILE A 156 -16.17 -11.93 12.17
N ALA A 157 -15.72 -12.64 11.14
CA ALA A 157 -14.48 -13.42 11.19
C ALA A 157 -13.23 -12.53 11.32
N GLN A 158 -13.20 -11.36 10.70
CA GLN A 158 -12.11 -10.38 10.88
C GLN A 158 -12.05 -9.84 12.31
N GLU A 159 -13.20 -9.57 12.93
CA GLU A 159 -13.26 -9.04 14.28
C GLU A 159 -12.95 -10.10 15.34
N LEU A 160 -13.40 -11.34 15.12
CA LEU A 160 -13.02 -12.50 15.91
C LEU A 160 -11.52 -12.80 15.78
N GLY A 161 -10.98 -12.79 14.56
CA GLY A 161 -9.57 -12.99 14.30
C GLY A 161 -8.69 -11.93 14.97
N ARG A 162 -9.12 -10.66 14.94
CA ARG A 162 -8.43 -9.56 15.65
C ARG A 162 -8.41 -9.73 17.16
N LYS A 163 -9.50 -10.25 17.76
CA LYS A 163 -9.64 -10.43 19.21
C LYS A 163 -9.03 -11.73 19.72
N THR A 164 -8.90 -12.74 18.86
CA THR A 164 -8.51 -14.11 19.24
C THR A 164 -7.20 -14.60 18.63
N GLY A 165 -6.49 -13.78 17.83
CA GLY A 165 -5.22 -14.17 17.19
C GLY A 165 -5.26 -14.29 15.66
N ASP A 166 -6.21 -13.60 15.00
CA ASP A 166 -6.11 -13.21 13.59
C ASP A 166 -6.18 -14.32 12.52
N TRP A 167 -7.11 -15.24 12.65
CA TRP A 167 -7.29 -16.34 11.71
C TRP A 167 -7.75 -15.92 10.30
N SER A 168 -8.47 -14.80 10.17
CA SER A 168 -8.98 -14.33 8.88
C SER A 168 -7.88 -13.89 7.90
N ARG A 169 -6.75 -13.39 8.40
CA ARG A 169 -5.61 -12.94 7.59
C ARG A 169 -4.89 -14.09 6.89
N ASN A 170 -4.94 -15.30 7.42
CA ASN A 170 -4.34 -16.46 6.76
C ASN A 170 -4.99 -16.76 5.40
N PHE A 171 -6.30 -16.50 5.24
CA PHE A 171 -6.98 -16.65 3.96
C PHE A 171 -6.59 -15.61 2.93
N VAL A 172 -6.48 -14.34 3.34
CA VAL A 172 -6.01 -13.26 2.47
C VAL A 172 -4.63 -13.59 1.93
N ARG A 173 -3.71 -14.03 2.79
CA ARG A 173 -2.36 -14.44 2.39
C ARG A 173 -2.36 -15.58 1.36
N ILE A 174 -3.18 -16.62 1.58
CA ILE A 174 -3.28 -17.74 0.65
C ILE A 174 -3.75 -17.24 -0.71
N VAL A 175 -4.79 -16.40 -0.76
CA VAL A 175 -5.29 -15.81 -2.01
C VAL A 175 -4.20 -15.00 -2.73
N GLU A 176 -3.44 -14.19 -2.00
CA GLU A 176 -2.38 -13.35 -2.57
C GLU A 176 -1.25 -14.17 -3.17
N THR A 177 -0.71 -15.14 -2.40
CA THR A 177 0.37 -16.01 -2.88
C THR A 177 -0.07 -16.81 -4.10
N VAL A 178 -1.28 -17.35 -4.09
CA VAL A 178 -1.78 -18.16 -5.20
C VAL A 178 -2.12 -17.30 -6.41
N SER A 179 -2.59 -16.06 -6.21
CA SER A 179 -2.81 -15.12 -7.32
C SER A 179 -1.52 -14.81 -8.07
N HIS A 180 -0.41 -14.56 -7.35
CA HIS A 180 0.89 -14.35 -7.97
C HIS A 180 1.42 -15.62 -8.66
N ASN A 181 1.28 -16.78 -8.01
CA ASN A 181 1.65 -18.06 -8.62
C ASN A 181 0.79 -18.32 -9.87
N ALA A 182 -0.51 -17.97 -9.86
CA ALA A 182 -1.38 -18.10 -11.02
C ALA A 182 -0.92 -17.26 -12.20
N PHE A 183 -0.41 -16.05 -11.96
CA PHE A 183 0.19 -15.20 -13.00
C PHE A 183 1.42 -15.86 -13.62
N ASP A 184 2.40 -16.31 -12.81
CA ASP A 184 3.59 -16.97 -13.28
C ASP A 184 3.28 -18.32 -13.98
N GLU A 185 2.29 -19.07 -13.49
CA GLU A 185 1.81 -20.32 -14.12
C GLU A 185 1.09 -20.03 -15.46
N GLY A 186 0.36 -18.92 -15.58
CA GLY A 186 -0.22 -18.46 -16.83
C GLY A 186 0.84 -18.18 -17.90
N ARG A 187 1.92 -17.48 -17.52
CA ARG A 187 3.10 -17.28 -18.40
C ARG A 187 3.76 -18.60 -18.77
N ALA A 188 3.98 -19.47 -17.80
CA ALA A 188 4.56 -20.78 -18.03
C ALA A 188 3.71 -21.64 -18.96
N ALA A 189 2.38 -21.60 -18.81
CA ALA A 189 1.45 -22.30 -19.69
C ALA A 189 1.52 -21.79 -21.14
N MET A 190 1.64 -20.47 -21.33
CA MET A 190 1.81 -19.87 -22.65
C MET A 190 3.14 -20.27 -23.29
N ILE A 191 4.23 -20.27 -22.53
CA ILE A 191 5.56 -20.73 -22.99
C ILE A 191 5.49 -22.21 -23.39
N GLN A 192 4.85 -23.05 -22.58
CA GLN A 192 4.68 -24.48 -22.85
C GLN A 192 3.88 -24.72 -24.15
N ASP A 193 2.83 -23.93 -24.35
CA ASP A 193 2.00 -24.04 -25.54
C ASP A 193 2.73 -23.64 -26.81
N LYS A 194 3.63 -22.63 -26.73
CA LYS A 194 4.44 -22.15 -27.86
C LYS A 194 5.65 -23.05 -28.16
N PHE A 195 6.32 -23.56 -27.13
CA PHE A 195 7.65 -24.16 -27.23
C PHE A 195 7.77 -25.56 -26.63
N GLY A 196 6.68 -26.10 -26.05
CA GLY A 196 6.65 -27.43 -25.46
C GLY A 196 7.19 -27.53 -24.01
N ASP A 197 7.17 -28.74 -23.44
CA ASP A 197 7.54 -29.01 -22.03
C ASP A 197 9.03 -28.77 -21.75
N ASP A 198 9.88 -28.96 -22.73
CA ASP A 198 11.32 -28.76 -22.64
C ASP A 198 11.78 -27.35 -23.04
N ALA A 199 10.82 -26.41 -23.17
CA ALA A 199 11.12 -25.00 -23.42
C ALA A 199 12.18 -24.50 -22.45
N LEU A 200 13.15 -23.79 -22.97
CA LEU A 200 14.17 -23.15 -22.13
C LEU A 200 13.62 -21.85 -21.56
N VAL A 201 13.71 -21.71 -20.25
CA VAL A 201 13.21 -20.57 -19.50
C VAL A 201 14.24 -20.05 -18.50
N TYR A 202 14.12 -18.81 -18.16
CA TYR A 202 14.86 -18.20 -17.05
C TYR A 202 13.90 -17.40 -16.16
N LYS A 203 14.30 -17.15 -14.92
CA LYS A 203 13.60 -16.24 -14.05
C LYS A 203 14.34 -14.90 -14.03
N SER A 204 13.66 -13.82 -14.37
CA SER A 204 14.19 -12.48 -14.22
C SER A 204 14.39 -12.20 -12.75
N VAL A 205 15.62 -12.00 -12.38
CA VAL A 205 16.02 -11.68 -11.02
C VAL A 205 16.43 -10.22 -11.01
N TYR A 206 15.71 -9.44 -10.22
CA TYR A 206 15.97 -8.01 -10.08
C TYR A 206 17.44 -7.76 -9.64
N PRO A 207 18.11 -6.66 -10.08
CA PRO A 207 19.52 -6.40 -9.78
C PRO A 207 19.90 -6.42 -8.30
N GLY A 208 18.93 -6.45 -7.46
CA GLY A 208 19.09 -6.54 -6.03
C GLY A 208 18.45 -7.77 -5.40
N ALA A 209 18.22 -8.88 -6.10
CA ALA A 209 17.62 -10.08 -5.54
C ALA A 209 18.40 -10.69 -4.35
N CYS A 210 17.71 -11.41 -3.47
CA CYS A 210 18.30 -12.02 -2.28
C CYS A 210 19.36 -13.10 -2.62
N PRO A 211 20.28 -13.43 -1.71
CA PRO A 211 21.27 -14.47 -1.94
C PRO A 211 20.69 -15.80 -2.39
N HIS A 212 19.48 -16.14 -1.93
CA HIS A 212 18.78 -17.37 -2.33
C HIS A 212 18.30 -17.30 -3.77
N CYS A 213 17.64 -16.19 -4.17
CA CYS A 213 17.28 -15.97 -5.57
C CYS A 213 18.52 -15.89 -6.47
N VAL A 214 19.58 -15.19 -6.03
CA VAL A 214 20.86 -15.15 -6.73
C VAL A 214 21.42 -16.55 -6.89
N ARG A 215 21.50 -17.34 -5.79
CA ARG A 215 21.98 -18.74 -5.81
C ARG A 215 21.12 -19.62 -6.71
N LEU A 216 19.81 -19.44 -6.69
CA LEU A 216 18.88 -20.30 -7.44
C LEU A 216 18.84 -19.94 -8.93
N TYR A 217 18.86 -18.65 -9.28
CA TYR A 217 18.51 -18.18 -10.61
C TYR A 217 19.63 -17.47 -11.38
N LEU A 218 20.75 -17.10 -10.76
CA LEU A 218 21.89 -16.49 -11.44
C LEU A 218 23.12 -17.41 -11.48
N THR A 219 23.95 -17.25 -12.50
CA THR A 219 25.14 -18.12 -12.69
C THR A 219 26.26 -17.86 -11.70
N LYS A 220 26.63 -16.59 -11.46
CA LYS A 220 27.77 -16.19 -10.61
C LYS A 220 27.44 -15.06 -9.61
N GLY A 221 26.24 -14.51 -9.62
CA GLY A 221 25.87 -13.37 -8.78
C GLY A 221 25.19 -12.26 -9.57
N ILE A 222 24.95 -11.14 -8.91
CA ILE A 222 24.28 -9.98 -9.51
C ILE A 222 25.11 -9.43 -10.68
N GLY A 223 24.45 -9.17 -11.81
CA GLY A 223 25.11 -8.75 -13.05
C GLY A 223 25.61 -9.91 -13.91
N SER A 224 25.58 -11.16 -13.43
CA SER A 224 25.82 -12.33 -14.28
C SER A 224 24.55 -12.75 -15.02
N GLY A 225 24.71 -13.57 -16.06
CA GLY A 225 23.57 -14.13 -16.79
C GLY A 225 22.67 -14.99 -15.90
N PRO A 226 21.38 -15.10 -16.21
CA PRO A 226 20.46 -15.99 -15.50
C PRO A 226 20.81 -17.45 -15.75
N LYS A 227 20.50 -18.31 -14.79
CA LYS A 227 20.48 -19.75 -15.02
C LYS A 227 19.31 -20.12 -15.91
N ILE A 228 19.59 -20.98 -16.88
CA ILE A 228 18.59 -21.47 -17.82
C ILE A 228 18.07 -22.80 -17.32
N PHE A 229 16.77 -22.97 -17.35
CA PHE A 229 16.08 -24.19 -16.92
C PHE A 229 15.20 -24.72 -18.04
N LYS A 230 14.98 -26.02 -18.08
CA LYS A 230 13.84 -26.58 -18.78
C LYS A 230 12.58 -26.24 -18.00
N LEU A 231 11.52 -25.83 -18.68
CA LEU A 231 10.22 -25.52 -18.04
C LEU A 231 9.72 -26.70 -17.21
N SER A 232 9.86 -27.92 -17.74
CA SER A 232 9.54 -29.18 -17.02
C SER A 232 10.26 -29.29 -15.68
N THR A 233 11.52 -28.86 -15.57
CA THR A 233 12.28 -28.89 -14.30
C THR A 233 11.67 -27.97 -13.25
N LEU A 234 11.28 -26.73 -13.63
CA LEU A 234 10.65 -25.79 -12.71
C LEU A 234 9.28 -26.28 -12.26
N LYS A 235 8.49 -26.87 -13.17
CA LYS A 235 7.20 -27.50 -12.86
C LYS A 235 7.34 -28.64 -11.86
N ASN A 236 8.28 -29.56 -12.09
CA ASN A 236 8.52 -30.71 -11.20
C ASN A 236 9.02 -30.31 -9.81
N ASN A 237 9.63 -29.14 -9.66
CA ASN A 237 10.04 -28.61 -8.37
C ASN A 237 8.84 -28.13 -7.52
N GLY A 238 7.68 -27.87 -8.11
CA GLY A 238 6.48 -27.39 -7.44
C GLY A 238 6.67 -25.98 -6.86
N ASN A 239 6.42 -25.81 -5.56
CA ASN A 239 6.61 -24.54 -4.84
C ASN A 239 7.55 -24.70 -3.63
N ASN A 240 7.93 -23.58 -3.03
CA ASN A 240 8.81 -23.55 -1.85
C ASN A 240 8.03 -23.40 -0.52
N VAL A 241 6.71 -23.43 -0.53
CA VAL A 241 5.87 -23.31 0.67
C VAL A 241 6.17 -24.48 1.62
N GLY A 242 6.50 -24.19 2.87
CA GLY A 242 6.81 -25.20 3.88
C GLY A 242 8.22 -25.77 3.83
N ARG A 243 9.05 -25.45 2.81
CA ARG A 243 10.45 -25.87 2.76
C ARG A 243 11.32 -24.96 3.62
N LYS A 244 12.39 -25.53 4.22
CA LYS A 244 13.45 -24.72 4.83
C LYS A 244 14.20 -23.93 3.76
N VAL A 245 14.71 -22.76 4.08
CA VAL A 245 15.40 -21.86 3.15
C VAL A 245 16.60 -22.53 2.44
N ALA A 246 17.32 -23.42 3.15
CA ALA A 246 18.41 -24.21 2.56
C ALA A 246 17.93 -25.21 1.48
N GLU A 247 16.69 -25.64 1.57
CA GLU A 247 16.06 -26.63 0.69
C GLU A 247 15.29 -25.99 -0.49
N TYR A 248 15.31 -24.66 -0.61
CA TYR A 248 14.63 -23.97 -1.70
C TYR A 248 15.17 -24.39 -3.06
N LYS A 249 14.23 -24.72 -3.95
CA LYS A 249 14.48 -25.10 -5.35
C LYS A 249 14.04 -23.96 -6.29
N PRO A 250 14.60 -23.93 -7.50
CA PRO A 250 14.04 -23.07 -8.55
C PRO A 250 12.60 -23.48 -8.86
N VAL A 251 11.67 -22.52 -8.84
CA VAL A 251 10.23 -22.75 -9.03
C VAL A 251 9.66 -21.73 -10.00
N ILE A 252 8.46 -21.98 -10.54
CA ILE A 252 7.76 -21.04 -11.42
C ILE A 252 7.30 -19.82 -10.61
N GLY A 253 6.57 -20.03 -9.51
CA GLY A 253 6.01 -18.95 -8.68
C GLY A 253 7.03 -18.28 -7.74
N SER A 254 6.54 -17.57 -6.76
CA SER A 254 7.34 -16.82 -5.77
C SER A 254 8.33 -17.70 -5.00
N THR A 255 9.52 -17.18 -4.74
CA THR A 255 10.56 -17.92 -4.02
C THR A 255 10.49 -17.70 -2.52
N HIS A 256 10.26 -16.47 -2.07
CA HIS A 256 10.11 -16.06 -0.66
C HIS A 256 9.70 -14.58 -0.55
N PRO A 257 9.17 -14.13 0.62
CA PRO A 257 8.75 -12.73 0.84
C PRO A 257 9.89 -11.78 1.25
N TYR A 258 9.68 -10.47 1.00
CA TYR A 258 10.52 -9.35 1.44
C TYR A 258 9.62 -8.33 2.11
N CYS A 259 9.88 -7.91 3.38
CA CYS A 259 8.78 -7.25 4.07
C CYS A 259 9.20 -6.33 5.21
N PHE A 260 8.24 -5.48 5.59
CA PHE A 260 8.20 -4.63 6.78
C PHE A 260 7.48 -5.35 7.93
N ASP A 261 7.69 -4.86 9.16
CA ASP A 261 6.98 -5.32 10.35
C ASP A 261 5.57 -4.72 10.48
N GLU A 262 4.79 -5.20 11.43
CA GLU A 262 3.40 -4.78 11.69
C GLU A 262 3.26 -3.31 12.12
N GLN A 263 4.33 -2.70 12.64
CA GLN A 263 4.33 -1.32 13.13
C GLN A 263 4.69 -0.30 12.04
N THR A 264 4.97 -0.77 10.83
CA THR A 264 5.26 0.10 9.70
C THR A 264 3.98 0.51 9.00
N GLU A 265 3.81 1.83 8.81
CA GLU A 265 2.74 2.44 8.02
C GLU A 265 3.28 2.77 6.62
N VAL A 266 2.39 2.82 5.63
CA VAL A 266 2.70 3.23 4.26
C VAL A 266 1.82 4.40 3.86
N LEU A 267 2.36 5.32 3.05
CA LEU A 267 1.62 6.48 2.57
C LEU A 267 0.79 6.10 1.34
N THR A 268 -0.53 6.20 1.50
CA THR A 268 -1.54 5.92 0.47
C THR A 268 -2.30 7.19 0.07
N ASN A 269 -3.04 7.13 -1.02
CA ASN A 269 -3.98 8.20 -1.43
C ASN A 269 -5.07 8.49 -0.38
N ARG A 270 -5.26 7.59 0.60
CA ARG A 270 -6.16 7.76 1.76
C ARG A 270 -5.44 8.32 3.00
N GLY A 271 -4.13 8.53 2.93
CA GLY A 271 -3.26 8.92 4.04
C GLY A 271 -2.39 7.78 4.54
N TRP A 272 -1.82 7.94 5.73
CA TRP A 272 -0.98 6.93 6.37
C TRP A 272 -1.83 5.78 6.92
N LEU A 273 -1.52 4.57 6.49
CA LEU A 273 -2.20 3.35 6.94
C LEU A 273 -1.16 2.29 7.31
N TYR A 274 -1.45 1.49 8.33
CA TYR A 274 -0.69 0.27 8.55
C TYR A 274 -0.97 -0.72 7.42
N PHE A 275 0.06 -1.46 7.00
CA PHE A 275 -0.13 -2.47 5.96
C PHE A 275 -1.25 -3.47 6.27
N LYS A 276 -1.48 -3.76 7.55
CA LYS A 276 -2.56 -4.64 8.01
C LYS A 276 -3.97 -4.07 7.78
N ASP A 277 -4.11 -2.76 7.65
CA ASP A 277 -5.38 -2.04 7.57
C ASP A 277 -5.75 -1.64 6.12
N LEU A 278 -4.92 -2.04 5.15
CA LEU A 278 -5.14 -1.82 3.72
C LEU A 278 -6.28 -2.70 3.19
N ASP A 279 -7.13 -2.15 2.32
CA ASP A 279 -8.28 -2.85 1.71
C ASP A 279 -8.08 -3.19 0.22
N LYS A 280 -6.90 -2.90 -0.33
CA LYS A 280 -6.47 -3.16 -1.72
C LYS A 280 -7.05 -2.21 -2.78
N THR A 281 -7.72 -1.16 -2.35
CA THR A 281 -8.19 -0.10 -3.26
C THR A 281 -7.22 1.08 -3.29
N GLU A 282 -6.21 1.07 -2.41
CA GLU A 282 -5.27 2.16 -2.25
C GLU A 282 -4.28 2.25 -3.41
N GLN A 283 -3.89 3.49 -3.69
CA GLN A 283 -2.68 3.82 -4.43
C GLN A 283 -1.58 4.23 -3.44
N PHE A 284 -0.35 3.91 -3.77
CA PHE A 284 0.82 4.12 -2.93
C PHE A 284 1.71 5.20 -3.51
N LEU A 285 2.21 6.09 -2.65
CA LEU A 285 3.16 7.09 -3.11
C LEU A 285 4.53 6.45 -3.35
N SER A 286 4.97 6.53 -4.60
CA SER A 286 6.21 5.92 -5.08
C SER A 286 7.13 6.95 -5.70
N VAL A 287 8.44 6.78 -5.53
CA VAL A 287 9.47 7.69 -6.04
C VAL A 287 10.24 7.02 -7.17
N ASN A 288 10.27 7.63 -8.33
CA ASN A 288 11.12 7.22 -9.45
C ASN A 288 12.58 7.58 -9.14
N LEU A 289 13.46 6.59 -9.02
CA LEU A 289 14.86 6.81 -8.64
C LEU A 289 15.73 7.41 -9.75
N GLN A 290 15.24 7.50 -10.99
CA GLN A 290 15.99 8.07 -12.11
C GLN A 290 15.87 9.59 -12.16
N ASN A 291 14.64 10.12 -11.99
CA ASN A 291 14.35 11.55 -12.07
C ASN A 291 13.92 12.18 -10.72
N GLY A 292 13.61 11.36 -9.72
CA GLY A 292 13.16 11.81 -8.40
C GLY A 292 11.67 12.11 -8.31
N ASP A 293 10.90 11.98 -9.39
CA ASP A 293 9.47 12.27 -9.41
C ASP A 293 8.69 11.28 -8.54
N ALA A 294 7.72 11.79 -7.80
CA ALA A 294 6.80 10.99 -7.02
C ALA A 294 5.42 10.93 -7.68
N GLU A 295 4.82 9.76 -7.65
CA GLU A 295 3.52 9.50 -8.26
C GLU A 295 2.73 8.45 -7.45
N TRP A 296 1.41 8.49 -7.57
CA TRP A 296 0.52 7.48 -6.99
C TRP A 296 0.44 6.27 -7.90
N LEU A 297 0.73 5.09 -7.38
CA LEU A 297 0.71 3.83 -8.12
C LEU A 297 -0.15 2.78 -7.42
N PRO A 298 -0.95 2.00 -8.17
CA PRO A 298 -1.65 0.85 -7.62
C PRO A 298 -0.67 -0.27 -7.28
N ALA A 299 -1.02 -1.08 -6.30
CA ALA A 299 -0.33 -2.33 -6.06
C ALA A 299 -0.83 -3.39 -7.04
N ILE A 300 0.11 -4.12 -7.63
CA ILE A 300 -0.17 -5.29 -8.48
C ILE A 300 -0.06 -6.60 -7.71
N ASN A 301 0.61 -6.58 -6.55
CA ASN A 301 0.74 -7.73 -5.67
C ASN A 301 0.87 -7.29 -4.21
N TRP A 302 0.49 -8.19 -3.28
CA TRP A 302 0.40 -7.93 -1.85
C TRP A 302 1.10 -9.04 -1.07
N VAL A 303 1.96 -8.67 -0.14
CA VAL A 303 2.66 -9.61 0.76
C VAL A 303 2.17 -9.41 2.18
N ASN A 304 1.72 -10.49 2.79
CA ASN A 304 1.28 -10.55 4.18
C ASN A 304 1.56 -11.95 4.71
N GLU A 305 2.75 -12.18 5.28
CA GLU A 305 3.22 -13.51 5.65
C GLU A 305 3.63 -13.60 7.12
N GLN A 306 3.47 -14.81 7.69
CA GLN A 306 4.05 -15.12 8.98
C GLN A 306 5.55 -15.31 8.78
N TYR A 307 6.35 -14.60 9.53
CA TYR A 307 7.80 -14.65 9.48
C TYR A 307 8.36 -15.00 10.86
N GLN A 308 9.30 -15.93 10.87
CA GLN A 308 10.11 -16.25 12.03
C GLN A 308 11.57 -16.20 11.61
N GLY A 309 12.32 -15.27 12.17
CA GLY A 309 13.73 -15.07 11.86
C GLY A 309 14.20 -13.69 12.19
N THR A 310 15.44 -13.41 11.86
CA THR A 310 16.08 -12.13 12.17
C THR A 310 15.51 -11.00 11.32
N MET A 311 15.14 -9.89 11.94
CA MET A 311 14.92 -8.58 11.30
C MET A 311 15.99 -7.58 11.74
N TYR A 312 16.30 -6.64 10.87
CA TYR A 312 17.24 -5.55 11.17
C TYR A 312 16.49 -4.24 11.36
N ARG A 313 16.78 -3.58 12.47
CA ARG A 313 16.27 -2.24 12.78
C ARG A 313 17.40 -1.24 12.80
N TRP A 314 17.22 -0.10 12.16
CA TRP A 314 18.06 1.08 12.26
C TRP A 314 17.26 2.19 12.89
N SER A 315 17.74 2.72 14.00
CA SER A 315 17.00 3.73 14.74
C SER A 315 17.88 4.81 15.36
N ASN A 316 17.32 5.99 15.50
CA ASN A 316 17.73 7.07 16.38
C ASN A 316 16.52 8.00 16.63
N LYS A 317 16.74 9.15 17.29
CA LYS A 317 15.64 10.11 17.56
C LYS A 317 14.90 10.61 16.30
N ASN A 318 15.51 10.53 15.10
CA ASN A 318 14.99 11.10 13.85
C ASN A 318 14.74 10.07 12.74
N PHE A 319 14.98 8.78 13.01
CA PHE A 319 14.83 7.70 12.04
C PHE A 319 14.50 6.40 12.74
N ASP A 320 13.57 5.62 12.18
CA ASP A 320 13.26 4.27 12.64
C ASP A 320 12.76 3.47 11.44
N LEU A 321 13.42 2.37 11.15
CA LEU A 321 13.03 1.46 10.07
C LEU A 321 13.44 0.04 10.45
N MET A 322 12.52 -0.91 10.32
CA MET A 322 12.73 -2.32 10.61
C MET A 322 12.30 -3.17 9.42
N THR A 323 13.19 -4.01 8.95
CA THR A 323 12.96 -4.80 7.73
C THR A 323 13.65 -6.17 7.81
N THR A 324 13.20 -7.07 6.96
CA THR A 324 13.86 -8.37 6.76
C THR A 324 15.27 -8.21 6.16
N PRO A 325 16.18 -9.20 6.32
CA PRO A 325 17.57 -9.12 5.84
C PRO A 325 17.72 -8.81 4.36
N ASN A 326 16.76 -9.21 3.56
CA ASN A 326 16.81 -9.10 2.11
C ASN A 326 16.09 -7.86 1.56
N HIS A 327 15.43 -7.08 2.43
CA HIS A 327 14.66 -5.91 2.02
C HIS A 327 15.55 -4.83 1.38
N TYR A 328 14.97 -4.06 0.45
CA TYR A 328 15.67 -3.00 -0.26
C TYR A 328 15.45 -1.64 0.37
N HIS A 329 16.53 -0.88 0.49
CA HIS A 329 16.53 0.49 0.95
C HIS A 329 16.92 1.43 -0.17
N VAL A 330 16.24 2.56 -0.26
CA VAL A 330 16.62 3.67 -1.12
C VAL A 330 17.74 4.46 -0.43
N ILE A 331 18.94 4.38 -0.98
CA ILE A 331 20.11 5.04 -0.43
C ILE A 331 20.89 5.87 -1.47
N ARG A 332 21.72 6.76 -0.96
CA ARG A 332 22.89 7.31 -1.67
C ARG A 332 24.15 7.17 -0.80
N THR A 333 25.33 7.36 -1.36
CA THR A 333 26.58 7.46 -0.62
C THR A 333 27.24 8.82 -0.86
N GLN A 334 28.25 9.20 -0.10
CA GLN A 334 29.00 10.44 -0.34
C GLN A 334 29.67 10.46 -1.71
N LYS A 335 30.21 9.32 -2.13
CA LYS A 335 30.87 9.15 -3.45
C LYS A 335 29.87 9.08 -4.59
N CYS A 336 28.71 8.46 -4.38
CA CYS A 336 27.67 8.35 -5.39
C CYS A 336 26.38 9.02 -4.88
N LYS A 337 26.13 10.25 -5.35
CA LYS A 337 24.93 11.02 -4.97
C LYS A 337 23.65 10.52 -5.61
N ARG A 338 23.73 9.60 -6.60
CA ARG A 338 22.57 9.00 -7.24
C ARG A 338 21.85 8.06 -6.27
N LEU A 339 20.53 8.16 -6.23
CA LEU A 339 19.67 7.24 -5.48
C LEU A 339 19.71 5.85 -6.10
N ARG A 340 19.79 4.83 -5.26
CA ARG A 340 19.79 3.44 -5.68
C ARG A 340 19.20 2.53 -4.62
N LEU A 341 18.74 1.36 -5.03
CA LEU A 341 18.27 0.30 -4.14
C LEU A 341 19.46 -0.56 -3.69
N VAL A 342 19.56 -0.77 -2.37
CA VAL A 342 20.58 -1.64 -1.76
C VAL A 342 19.92 -2.46 -0.65
N LYS A 343 20.26 -3.74 -0.55
CA LYS A 343 19.71 -4.62 0.48
C LYS A 343 20.19 -4.25 1.87
N THR A 344 19.35 -4.62 2.82
CA THR A 344 19.64 -4.57 4.25
C THR A 344 21.03 -5.11 4.63
N VAL A 345 21.36 -6.29 4.12
CA VAL A 345 22.63 -6.98 4.43
C VAL A 345 23.84 -6.43 3.69
N ASP A 346 23.62 -5.72 2.57
CA ASP A 346 24.67 -5.21 1.69
C ASP A 346 24.89 -3.69 1.85
N LEU A 347 24.29 -3.06 2.87
CA LEU A 347 24.36 -1.61 3.07
C LEU A 347 25.81 -1.17 3.36
N PRO A 348 26.44 -0.32 2.49
CA PRO A 348 27.72 0.30 2.80
C PRO A 348 27.63 1.19 4.06
N THR A 349 28.69 1.24 4.85
CA THR A 349 28.73 2.03 6.10
C THR A 349 28.49 3.53 5.89
N GLU A 350 28.87 4.07 4.74
CA GLU A 350 28.65 5.46 4.32
C GLU A 350 27.26 5.72 3.71
N SER A 351 26.31 4.79 3.84
CA SER A 351 24.96 4.94 3.28
C SER A 351 24.15 6.03 3.95
N HIS A 352 23.36 6.72 3.15
CA HIS A 352 22.39 7.71 3.60
C HIS A 352 20.99 7.29 3.11
N PHE A 353 20.11 6.93 4.01
CA PHE A 353 18.72 6.62 3.73
C PHE A 353 17.93 7.87 3.33
N LEU A 354 17.10 7.78 2.30
CA LEU A 354 16.21 8.87 1.86
C LEU A 354 15.00 8.98 2.78
N LYS A 355 14.67 10.22 3.24
CA LYS A 355 13.56 10.50 4.16
C LYS A 355 12.49 11.46 3.63
N HIS A 356 12.60 11.94 2.41
CA HIS A 356 11.70 12.94 1.82
C HIS A 356 11.33 12.56 0.39
N ILE A 357 10.36 13.24 -0.18
CA ILE A 357 10.01 13.14 -1.59
C ILE A 357 10.91 14.11 -2.38
N PRO A 358 11.77 13.61 -3.31
CA PRO A 358 12.72 14.48 -4.01
C PRO A 358 12.05 15.46 -4.97
N ASN A 359 10.96 15.06 -5.63
CA ASN A 359 10.23 15.91 -6.54
C ASN A 359 8.74 15.58 -6.54
N TRP A 360 7.90 16.58 -6.34
CA TRP A 360 6.45 16.51 -6.42
C TRP A 360 5.94 17.56 -7.39
N GLN A 361 5.21 17.15 -8.42
CA GLN A 361 4.67 18.06 -9.45
C GLN A 361 3.31 18.61 -9.03
N GLY A 362 2.38 17.74 -8.67
CA GLY A 362 1.01 18.08 -8.35
C GLY A 362 0.23 18.60 -9.57
N LYS A 363 -1.03 18.96 -9.33
CA LYS A 363 -1.91 19.58 -10.32
C LYS A 363 -2.59 20.79 -9.70
N VAL A 364 -2.68 21.88 -10.47
CA VAL A 364 -3.44 23.07 -10.03
C VAL A 364 -4.92 22.69 -9.97
N PRO A 365 -5.55 22.74 -8.78
CA PRO A 365 -6.96 22.39 -8.63
C PRO A 365 -7.86 23.50 -9.16
N ILE A 366 -9.07 23.13 -9.59
CA ILE A 366 -10.16 24.04 -9.87
C ILE A 366 -11.07 24.05 -8.64
N TYR A 367 -11.27 25.23 -8.07
CA TYR A 367 -12.22 25.45 -6.98
C TYR A 367 -13.45 26.16 -7.55
N GLU A 368 -14.49 25.41 -7.80
CA GLU A 368 -15.76 25.92 -8.29
C GLU A 368 -16.86 25.61 -7.26
N PHE A 369 -17.50 26.66 -6.75
CA PHE A 369 -18.61 26.58 -5.82
C PHE A 369 -19.63 27.66 -6.15
N ASP A 370 -20.90 27.32 -6.09
CA ASP A 370 -22.00 28.32 -6.30
C ASP A 370 -21.83 29.09 -7.61
N ASN A 371 -21.43 28.44 -8.70
CA ASN A 371 -21.12 28.99 -10.03
C ASN A 371 -19.99 30.04 -10.03
N GLN A 372 -19.11 30.03 -9.04
CA GLN A 372 -17.94 30.91 -9.00
C GLN A 372 -16.66 30.05 -8.97
N ILE A 373 -15.70 30.36 -9.84
CA ILE A 373 -14.34 29.81 -9.83
C ILE A 373 -13.45 30.75 -9.03
N PHE A 374 -12.73 30.20 -8.07
CA PHE A 374 -11.82 30.91 -7.19
C PHE A 374 -10.37 30.79 -7.67
N ASP A 375 -9.59 31.86 -7.48
CA ASP A 375 -8.15 31.82 -7.69
C ASP A 375 -7.50 30.77 -6.77
N PRO A 376 -6.77 29.78 -7.30
CA PRO A 376 -6.22 28.69 -6.50
C PRO A 376 -5.24 29.17 -5.41
N THR A 377 -4.46 30.23 -5.67
CA THR A 377 -3.47 30.76 -4.71
C THR A 377 -4.15 31.39 -3.51
N LEU A 378 -5.10 32.30 -3.78
CA LEU A 378 -5.87 32.95 -2.73
C LEU A 378 -6.74 31.96 -1.97
N PHE A 379 -7.29 30.96 -2.67
CA PHE A 379 -8.12 29.96 -2.04
C PHE A 379 -7.30 29.01 -1.13
N HIS A 380 -6.05 28.67 -1.50
CA HIS A 380 -5.15 27.94 -0.62
C HIS A 380 -4.79 28.72 0.64
N LYS A 381 -4.55 30.02 0.52
CA LYS A 381 -4.36 30.91 1.69
C LYS A 381 -5.57 30.91 2.60
N PHE A 382 -6.78 31.08 2.03
CA PHE A 382 -8.03 31.01 2.77
C PHE A 382 -8.20 29.66 3.48
N LEU A 383 -7.94 28.55 2.78
CA LEU A 383 -8.04 27.22 3.37
C LEU A 383 -7.04 27.02 4.52
N GLY A 384 -5.81 27.53 4.42
CA GLY A 384 -4.84 27.49 5.51
C GLY A 384 -5.36 28.17 6.77
N PHE A 385 -5.94 29.37 6.65
CA PHE A 385 -6.59 30.07 7.76
C PHE A 385 -7.84 29.34 8.27
N PHE A 386 -8.67 28.81 7.36
CA PHE A 386 -9.88 28.09 7.77
C PHE A 386 -9.56 26.79 8.51
N PHE A 387 -8.57 26.02 8.05
CA PHE A 387 -8.23 24.74 8.69
C PHE A 387 -7.52 24.93 10.03
N SER A 388 -6.82 26.05 10.25
CA SER A 388 -6.28 26.43 11.56
C SER A 388 -7.40 27.00 12.46
N GLU A 389 -7.95 28.14 12.14
CA GLU A 389 -8.77 28.97 13.03
C GLU A 389 -10.25 29.08 12.62
N GLY A 390 -10.64 28.40 11.52
CA GLY A 390 -11.96 28.59 10.92
C GLY A 390 -13.06 27.71 11.50
N SER A 391 -14.28 28.19 11.44
CA SER A 391 -15.51 27.48 11.78
C SER A 391 -16.67 27.90 10.89
N THR A 392 -17.64 27.01 10.72
CA THR A 392 -18.91 27.29 10.04
C THR A 392 -20.03 27.37 11.07
N ILE A 393 -20.85 28.39 10.98
CA ILE A 393 -21.95 28.67 11.92
C ILE A 393 -23.27 28.79 11.15
N ASP A 394 -24.26 28.05 11.59
CA ASP A 394 -25.66 28.22 11.18
C ASP A 394 -26.45 28.74 12.38
N TYR A 395 -26.90 29.97 12.28
CA TYR A 395 -27.79 30.54 13.29
C TYR A 395 -29.14 30.89 12.64
N LYS A 396 -30.14 30.03 12.87
CA LYS A 396 -31.50 30.18 12.33
C LYS A 396 -31.54 30.43 10.81
N GLY A 397 -30.75 29.67 10.05
CA GLY A 397 -30.65 29.79 8.61
C GLY A 397 -29.71 30.90 8.12
N ARG A 398 -29.07 31.64 9.01
CA ARG A 398 -27.99 32.57 8.66
C ARG A 398 -26.66 31.81 8.64
N LEU A 399 -26.18 31.53 7.44
CA LEU A 399 -24.94 30.78 7.22
C LEU A 399 -23.75 31.76 7.23
N THR A 400 -22.75 31.48 8.09
CA THR A 400 -21.53 32.27 8.18
C THR A 400 -20.29 31.38 8.29
N ILE A 401 -19.16 31.89 7.80
CA ILE A 401 -17.82 31.31 8.01
C ILE A 401 -17.09 32.33 8.89
N HIS A 402 -16.54 31.85 9.99
CA HIS A 402 -15.72 32.65 10.90
C HIS A 402 -14.30 32.13 10.92
N ILE A 403 -13.33 33.05 10.89
CA ILE A 403 -11.90 32.74 11.09
C ILE A 403 -11.45 33.62 12.26
N SER A 404 -11.16 32.97 13.40
CA SER A 404 -10.84 33.65 14.66
C SER A 404 -9.34 33.94 14.73
N GLN A 405 -8.99 35.14 15.14
CA GLN A 405 -7.59 35.54 15.37
C GLN A 405 -7.52 36.75 16.31
N SER A 406 -6.71 36.64 17.36
CA SER A 406 -6.54 37.73 18.34
C SER A 406 -5.36 38.64 18.04
N ALA A 407 -4.44 38.24 17.18
CA ALA A 407 -3.29 39.07 16.78
C ALA A 407 -3.67 39.95 15.60
N GLU A 408 -3.71 41.27 15.81
CA GLU A 408 -4.16 42.28 14.82
C GLU A 408 -3.45 42.11 13.46
N LYS A 409 -2.14 41.88 13.46
CA LYS A 409 -1.37 41.69 12.22
C LYS A 409 -1.91 40.57 11.36
N TYR A 410 -2.22 39.42 11.97
CA TYR A 410 -2.72 38.24 11.26
C TYR A 410 -4.20 38.38 10.94
N LEU A 411 -4.98 39.06 11.79
CA LEU A 411 -6.38 39.37 11.54
C LEU A 411 -6.53 40.25 10.28
N GLU A 412 -5.64 41.22 10.05
CA GLU A 412 -5.63 42.04 8.84
C GLU A 412 -5.33 41.19 7.60
N GLU A 413 -4.35 40.29 7.66
CA GLU A 413 -4.00 39.41 6.54
C GLU A 413 -5.16 38.46 6.19
N ILE A 414 -5.82 37.87 7.20
CA ILE A 414 -7.04 37.08 7.00
C ILE A 414 -8.12 37.91 6.30
N TYR A 415 -8.32 39.14 6.74
CA TYR A 415 -9.31 40.03 6.14
C TYR A 415 -8.99 40.32 4.67
N GLN A 416 -7.75 40.62 4.34
CA GLN A 416 -7.30 40.89 2.96
C GLN A 416 -7.53 39.68 2.05
N VAL A 417 -7.17 38.50 2.48
CA VAL A 417 -7.38 37.25 1.73
C VAL A 417 -8.87 36.98 1.54
N CYS A 418 -9.65 37.06 2.62
CA CYS A 418 -11.09 36.79 2.56
C CYS A 418 -11.85 37.84 1.73
N SER A 419 -11.54 39.14 1.83
CA SER A 419 -12.18 40.18 1.05
C SER A 419 -11.86 40.14 -0.44
N SER A 420 -10.68 39.61 -0.80
CA SER A 420 -10.33 39.36 -2.20
C SER A 420 -11.12 38.21 -2.84
N LEU A 421 -11.58 37.25 -2.03
CA LEU A 421 -12.37 36.10 -2.50
C LEU A 421 -13.89 36.29 -2.36
N PHE A 422 -14.32 37.02 -1.32
CA PHE A 422 -15.71 37.10 -0.90
C PHE A 422 -16.16 38.56 -0.67
N THR A 423 -17.11 38.99 -1.46
CA THR A 423 -17.66 40.39 -1.38
C THR A 423 -18.36 40.69 -0.05
N SER A 424 -18.83 39.69 0.68
CA SER A 424 -19.57 39.84 1.94
C SER A 424 -18.69 39.48 3.16
N THR A 425 -17.48 40.05 3.20
CA THR A 425 -16.51 39.89 4.28
C THR A 425 -16.55 41.05 5.24
N SER A 426 -16.52 40.80 6.54
CA SER A 426 -16.47 41.81 7.60
C SER A 426 -15.36 41.49 8.58
N LYS A 427 -14.54 42.50 8.93
CA LYS A 427 -13.53 42.42 9.99
C LYS A 427 -14.17 42.81 11.32
N CYS A 428 -14.15 41.89 12.28
CA CYS A 428 -14.58 42.10 13.65
C CYS A 428 -13.36 42.23 14.57
N LYS A 429 -13.59 42.42 15.88
CA LYS A 429 -12.51 42.63 16.85
C LYS A 429 -11.51 41.42 16.92
N ASP A 430 -12.03 40.19 16.95
CA ASP A 430 -11.25 38.97 17.19
C ASP A 430 -11.49 37.89 16.11
N TYR A 431 -12.13 38.22 15.01
CA TYR A 431 -12.41 37.33 13.90
C TYR A 431 -12.77 38.04 12.59
N VAL A 432 -12.60 37.36 11.48
CA VAL A 432 -13.16 37.72 10.18
C VAL A 432 -14.40 36.88 9.92
N GLN A 433 -15.51 37.54 9.53
CA GLN A 433 -16.77 36.89 9.20
C GLN A 433 -17.06 37.01 7.70
N ILE A 434 -17.47 35.92 7.09
CA ILE A 434 -17.95 35.83 5.71
C ILE A 434 -19.41 35.39 5.74
N MET A 435 -20.30 36.17 5.12
CA MET A 435 -21.72 35.79 4.96
C MET A 435 -21.83 34.76 3.83
N ALA A 436 -22.31 33.56 4.13
CA ALA A 436 -22.34 32.44 3.22
C ALA A 436 -23.75 32.05 2.72
N ASN A 437 -24.80 32.85 2.99
CA ASN A 437 -26.16 32.52 2.53
C ASN A 437 -26.29 32.40 0.99
N LYS A 438 -25.46 33.15 0.25
CA LYS A 438 -25.37 33.05 -1.22
C LYS A 438 -24.32 32.04 -1.70
N ARG A 439 -23.75 31.25 -0.79
CA ARG A 439 -22.67 30.30 -1.05
C ARG A 439 -22.88 29.00 -0.26
N PRO A 440 -24.05 28.37 -0.40
CA PRO A 440 -24.39 27.19 0.39
C PRO A 440 -23.53 25.96 0.04
N GLU A 441 -23.05 25.82 -1.21
CA GLU A 441 -22.18 24.71 -1.62
C GLU A 441 -20.82 24.81 -0.93
N LEU A 442 -20.18 25.98 -0.98
CA LEU A 442 -18.91 26.22 -0.28
C LEU A 442 -19.06 26.02 1.23
N TRP A 443 -20.11 26.57 1.83
CA TRP A 443 -20.36 26.45 3.27
C TRP A 443 -20.55 24.99 3.70
N ASN A 444 -21.35 24.21 2.94
CA ASN A 444 -21.58 22.79 3.20
C ASN A 444 -20.29 21.98 3.03
N TRP A 445 -19.49 22.29 2.01
CA TRP A 445 -18.21 21.64 1.77
C TRP A 445 -17.25 21.86 2.95
N LEU A 446 -17.13 23.11 3.43
CA LEU A 446 -16.30 23.44 4.59
C LEU A 446 -16.82 22.79 5.88
N ARG A 447 -18.15 22.77 6.09
CA ARG A 447 -18.77 22.11 7.25
C ARG A 447 -18.52 20.61 7.27
N GLY A 448 -18.41 19.98 6.12
CA GLY A 448 -18.16 18.55 5.98
C GLY A 448 -16.84 18.07 6.61
N PHE A 449 -15.87 18.96 6.83
CA PHE A 449 -14.62 18.64 7.51
C PHE A 449 -14.74 18.57 9.05
N GLY A 450 -15.90 18.90 9.61
CA GLY A 450 -16.20 18.72 11.02
C GLY A 450 -15.52 19.73 11.95
N LYS A 451 -15.38 19.34 13.23
CA LYS A 451 -14.76 20.16 14.29
C LYS A 451 -13.24 19.99 14.30
N SER A 452 -12.53 20.77 15.11
CA SER A 452 -11.06 20.82 15.17
C SER A 452 -10.38 19.45 15.24
N ASN A 453 -10.91 18.49 16.03
CA ASN A 453 -10.36 17.15 16.17
C ASN A 453 -10.72 16.17 15.03
N GLN A 454 -11.59 16.57 14.11
CA GLN A 454 -12.05 15.78 12.96
C GLN A 454 -11.48 16.31 11.64
N LYS A 455 -11.03 17.58 11.62
CA LYS A 455 -10.50 18.23 10.43
C LYS A 455 -9.37 17.41 9.81
N ARG A 456 -9.34 17.40 8.49
CA ARG A 456 -8.26 16.89 7.65
C ARG A 456 -8.10 17.76 6.41
N ILE A 457 -6.94 17.73 5.79
CA ILE A 457 -6.66 18.56 4.60
C ILE A 457 -7.38 17.97 3.38
N PRO A 458 -8.09 18.82 2.59
CA PRO A 458 -8.74 18.38 1.35
C PRO A 458 -7.75 17.76 0.36
N ILE A 459 -8.20 16.78 -0.41
CA ILE A 459 -7.38 16.13 -1.43
C ILE A 459 -6.88 17.14 -2.47
N GLN A 460 -7.67 18.14 -2.80
CA GLN A 460 -7.30 19.21 -3.74
C GLN A 460 -6.03 19.94 -3.29
N VAL A 461 -5.88 20.22 -1.99
CA VAL A 461 -4.66 20.83 -1.42
C VAL A 461 -3.51 19.84 -1.44
N LYS A 462 -3.78 18.59 -1.08
CA LYS A 462 -2.73 17.55 -1.03
C LYS A 462 -2.14 17.23 -2.41
N GLU A 463 -2.97 17.28 -3.45
CA GLU A 463 -2.55 17.00 -4.82
C GLU A 463 -2.06 18.24 -5.59
N SER A 464 -1.97 19.39 -4.94
CA SER A 464 -1.53 20.64 -5.54
C SER A 464 -0.01 20.69 -5.78
N PRO A 465 0.45 21.56 -6.70
CA PRO A 465 1.87 21.87 -6.86
C PRO A 465 2.50 22.46 -5.60
N GLN A 466 3.82 22.32 -5.48
CA GLN A 466 4.56 22.74 -4.28
C GLN A 466 4.32 24.19 -3.87
N PHE A 467 4.19 25.12 -4.83
CA PHE A 467 3.96 26.55 -4.51
C PHE A 467 2.60 26.78 -3.84
N LEU A 468 1.55 26.07 -4.26
CA LEU A 468 0.23 26.15 -3.62
C LEU A 468 0.21 25.48 -2.24
N ILE A 469 0.91 24.38 -2.08
CA ILE A 469 1.10 23.72 -0.78
C ILE A 469 1.81 24.68 0.19
N GLU A 470 2.81 25.43 -0.28
CA GLU A 470 3.55 26.40 0.53
C GLU A 470 2.63 27.54 1.00
N GLU A 471 1.75 28.06 0.14
CA GLU A 471 0.77 29.10 0.50
C GLU A 471 -0.19 28.63 1.59
N PHE A 472 -0.70 27.39 1.47
CA PHE A 472 -1.54 26.77 2.49
C PHE A 472 -0.81 26.62 3.83
N LEU A 473 0.41 26.07 3.82
CA LEU A 473 1.17 25.84 5.05
C LEU A 473 1.63 27.13 5.73
N GLN A 474 1.91 28.18 4.93
CA GLN A 474 2.27 29.49 5.47
C GLN A 474 1.12 30.08 6.26
N THR A 475 -0.08 30.12 5.68
CA THR A 475 -1.26 30.69 6.34
C THR A 475 -1.78 29.81 7.48
N TYR A 476 -1.70 28.48 7.35
CA TYR A 476 -1.97 27.57 8.48
C TYR A 476 -1.02 27.86 9.67
N CYS A 477 0.27 28.08 9.41
CA CYS A 477 1.26 28.41 10.45
C CYS A 477 0.98 29.76 11.15
N MET A 478 0.37 30.70 10.46
CA MET A 478 -0.03 31.99 11.07
C MET A 478 -1.20 31.84 12.06
N GLY A 479 -2.08 30.86 11.84
CA GLY A 479 -3.15 30.48 12.79
C GLY A 479 -2.60 29.57 13.88
N ASP A 480 -2.56 28.27 13.58
CA ASP A 480 -2.16 27.20 14.50
C ASP A 480 -0.69 26.78 14.31
N GLY A 481 0.24 27.71 14.31
CA GLY A 481 1.65 27.39 14.14
C GLY A 481 2.62 28.30 14.87
N SER A 482 3.90 27.99 14.74
CA SER A 482 5.02 28.81 15.23
C SER A 482 6.17 28.76 14.23
N PHE A 483 6.74 29.91 13.93
CA PHE A 483 7.98 30.03 13.17
C PHE A 483 9.17 30.04 14.12
N VAL A 484 10.13 29.14 13.87
CA VAL A 484 11.38 29.06 14.59
C VAL A 484 12.49 29.48 13.66
N PRO A 485 13.06 30.70 13.84
CA PRO A 485 14.15 31.17 12.99
C PRO A 485 15.38 30.29 13.14
N GLY A 486 16.13 30.16 12.07
CA GLY A 486 17.40 29.45 12.05
C GLY A 486 18.39 30.14 12.98
N ARG A 487 19.23 29.33 13.62
CA ARG A 487 20.28 29.82 14.55
C ARG A 487 21.54 28.98 14.43
N ILE A 488 22.64 29.54 14.80
CA ILE A 488 23.88 28.78 14.98
C ILE A 488 23.82 28.08 16.36
N TRP A 489 23.96 26.76 16.33
CA TRP A 489 24.01 25.94 17.52
C TRP A 489 25.25 25.02 17.44
N ASP A 490 26.16 25.13 18.41
CA ASP A 490 27.39 24.31 18.47
C ASP A 490 28.13 24.27 17.11
N GLY A 491 28.31 25.46 16.49
CA GLY A 491 28.97 25.61 15.19
C GLY A 491 28.17 25.14 13.97
N TYR A 492 26.95 24.61 14.14
CA TYR A 492 26.07 24.18 13.05
C TYR A 492 25.00 25.21 12.78
N GLN A 493 24.81 25.58 11.52
CA GLN A 493 23.72 26.46 11.11
C GLN A 493 22.42 25.66 11.02
N CYS A 494 21.52 25.86 11.97
CA CYS A 494 20.14 25.36 11.89
C CYS A 494 19.34 26.23 10.92
N LYS A 495 18.57 25.60 10.03
CA LYS A 495 17.66 26.30 9.13
C LYS A 495 16.38 26.70 9.83
N ASP A 496 15.65 27.66 9.24
CA ASP A 496 14.29 28.01 9.61
C ASP A 496 13.39 26.79 9.66
N SER A 497 12.45 26.77 10.58
CA SER A 497 11.54 25.64 10.81
C SER A 497 10.17 26.17 11.22
N ARG A 498 9.10 25.56 10.69
CA ARG A 498 7.73 25.79 11.15
C ARG A 498 7.27 24.64 12.01
N LEU A 499 6.48 24.94 13.02
CA LEU A 499 5.72 23.99 13.82
C LEU A 499 4.24 24.24 13.57
N TYR A 500 3.49 23.17 13.46
CA TYR A 500 2.05 23.18 13.29
C TYR A 500 1.40 22.45 14.45
N TYR A 501 0.33 23.00 14.99
CA TYR A 501 -0.41 22.46 16.12
C TYR A 501 -1.79 22.00 15.66
N THR A 502 -2.26 20.85 16.12
CA THR A 502 -3.62 20.38 15.83
C THR A 502 -4.06 19.34 16.86
N SER A 503 -5.34 19.32 17.17
CA SER A 503 -5.96 18.24 17.95
C SER A 503 -6.35 17.02 17.09
N SER A 504 -6.36 17.15 15.77
CA SER A 504 -6.69 16.08 14.83
C SER A 504 -5.44 15.28 14.44
N LYS A 505 -5.48 13.95 14.68
CA LYS A 505 -4.43 13.03 14.18
C LYS A 505 -4.41 12.99 12.65
N LEU A 506 -5.57 13.03 12.01
CA LEU A 506 -5.67 13.04 10.54
C LEU A 506 -5.05 14.30 9.95
N MET A 507 -5.31 15.46 10.57
CA MET A 507 -4.69 16.73 10.17
C MET A 507 -3.16 16.69 10.35
N ALA A 508 -2.67 16.11 11.46
CA ALA A 508 -1.23 15.96 11.69
C ALA A 508 -0.58 15.08 10.63
N ASP A 509 -1.23 14.00 10.23
CA ASP A 509 -0.76 13.11 9.16
C ASP A 509 -0.76 13.81 7.79
N ASP A 510 -1.83 14.53 7.46
CA ASP A 510 -1.95 15.30 6.22
C ASP A 510 -0.89 16.43 6.16
N LEU A 511 -0.65 17.17 7.26
CA LEU A 511 0.43 18.16 7.35
C LEU A 511 1.80 17.53 7.07
N GLY A 512 2.04 16.35 7.62
CA GLY A 512 3.28 15.60 7.37
C GLY A 512 3.44 15.19 5.91
N GLU A 513 2.36 14.80 5.23
CA GLU A 513 2.35 14.52 3.79
C GLU A 513 2.73 15.76 2.98
N LEU A 514 2.14 16.92 3.29
CA LEU A 514 2.48 18.19 2.62
C LEU A 514 3.96 18.56 2.82
N ILE A 515 4.48 18.41 4.03
CA ILE A 515 5.90 18.66 4.35
C ILE A 515 6.83 17.79 3.50
N LEU A 516 6.48 16.51 3.32
CA LEU A 516 7.26 15.59 2.46
C LEU A 516 7.26 16.05 1.01
N LYS A 517 6.12 16.50 0.48
CA LYS A 517 5.96 17.04 -0.88
C LYS A 517 6.77 18.33 -1.10
N LEU A 518 7.09 19.07 -0.04
CA LEU A 518 8.00 20.23 -0.06
C LEU A 518 9.49 19.90 0.14
N LYS A 519 9.89 18.64 -0.05
CA LYS A 519 11.29 18.18 0.12
C LYS A 519 11.82 18.33 1.55
N LYS A 520 10.95 18.45 2.53
CA LYS A 520 11.26 18.52 3.97
C LYS A 520 10.86 17.19 4.63
N VAL A 521 11.21 17.03 5.90
CA VAL A 521 10.91 15.82 6.67
C VAL A 521 10.02 16.18 7.85
N PRO A 522 8.83 15.58 8.02
CA PRO A 522 8.00 15.81 9.19
C PRO A 522 8.57 15.12 10.43
N SER A 523 8.42 15.77 11.58
CA SER A 523 8.64 15.19 12.88
C SER A 523 7.40 15.40 13.73
N TYR A 524 6.91 14.34 14.36
CA TYR A 524 5.66 14.34 15.12
C TYR A 524 5.97 14.23 16.63
N ALA A 525 5.23 14.99 17.42
CA ALA A 525 5.16 14.84 18.86
C ALA A 525 3.70 14.98 19.31
N PHE A 526 3.31 14.19 20.30
CA PHE A 526 2.00 14.32 20.92
C PHE A 526 2.17 14.86 22.33
N LYS A 527 1.41 15.89 22.66
CA LYS A 527 1.35 16.47 24.02
C LYS A 527 0.02 16.05 24.62
N GLU A 528 0.11 15.35 25.73
CA GLU A 528 -1.05 14.98 26.53
C GLU A 528 -1.83 16.21 27.02
N VAL A 529 -3.08 15.98 27.43
CA VAL A 529 -3.92 17.03 28.05
C VAL A 529 -3.19 17.66 29.23
N GLN A 530 -3.08 18.98 29.21
CA GLN A 530 -2.42 19.75 30.26
C GLN A 530 -3.38 20.78 30.86
N THR A 531 -3.20 21.05 32.15
CA THR A 531 -3.78 22.21 32.80
C THR A 531 -2.83 23.38 32.64
N ILE A 532 -3.29 24.44 31.98
CA ILE A 532 -2.49 25.61 31.64
C ILE A 532 -3.00 26.78 32.49
N TYR A 533 -2.08 27.48 33.15
CA TYR A 533 -2.38 28.75 33.82
C TYR A 533 -2.31 29.88 32.80
N ASP A 534 -3.40 30.63 32.67
CA ASP A 534 -3.48 31.85 31.86
C ASP A 534 -3.24 33.09 32.77
N PRO A 535 -2.05 33.71 32.72
CA PRO A 535 -1.73 34.83 33.59
C PRO A 535 -2.53 36.10 33.26
N LYS A 536 -3.03 36.25 32.01
CA LYS A 536 -3.85 37.39 31.60
C LYS A 536 -5.24 37.35 32.21
N ARG A 537 -5.78 36.16 32.41
CA ARG A 537 -7.12 35.93 32.94
C ARG A 537 -7.09 35.46 34.39
N ASN A 538 -5.89 35.31 34.98
CA ASN A 538 -5.63 34.82 36.34
C ASN A 538 -6.43 33.55 36.66
N ARG A 539 -6.45 32.59 35.70
CA ARG A 539 -7.15 31.31 35.88
C ARG A 539 -6.43 30.15 35.21
N SER A 540 -6.58 28.98 35.77
CA SER A 540 -6.19 27.75 35.12
C SER A 540 -7.35 27.16 34.32
N TYR A 541 -7.03 26.57 33.16
CA TYR A 541 -7.97 25.77 32.39
C TYR A 541 -7.29 24.48 31.94
N THR A 542 -8.06 23.41 31.89
CA THR A 542 -7.60 22.14 31.38
C THR A 542 -7.98 22.03 29.92
N GLN A 543 -7.03 21.64 29.06
CA GLN A 543 -7.30 21.37 27.66
C GLN A 543 -8.30 20.22 27.53
N ASN A 544 -9.22 20.31 26.58
CA ASN A 544 -10.19 19.25 26.32
C ASN A 544 -9.58 18.02 25.63
N GLN A 545 -8.46 18.20 24.93
CA GLN A 545 -7.81 17.17 24.12
C GLN A 545 -6.30 17.41 24.07
N GLY A 546 -5.53 16.31 23.84
CA GLY A 546 -4.12 16.41 23.54
C GLY A 546 -3.87 17.07 22.19
N ILE A 547 -2.65 17.53 21.97
CA ILE A 547 -2.24 18.29 20.79
C ILE A 547 -1.08 17.60 20.08
N TRP A 548 -1.26 17.35 18.80
CA TRP A 548 -0.18 16.98 17.89
C TRP A 548 0.64 18.20 17.52
N VAL A 549 1.96 18.02 17.54
CA VAL A 549 2.92 19.01 17.06
C VAL A 549 3.65 18.40 15.88
N VAL A 550 3.48 18.98 14.70
CA VAL A 550 4.18 18.57 13.48
C VAL A 550 5.23 19.62 13.14
N ARG A 551 6.49 19.20 13.04
CA ARG A 551 7.61 20.09 12.76
C ARG A 551 8.23 19.81 11.40
N GLU A 552 8.55 20.86 10.65
CA GLU A 552 9.40 20.79 9.47
C GLU A 552 10.86 20.61 9.84
N CYS A 553 11.50 19.57 9.32
CA CYS A 553 12.93 19.31 9.51
C CYS A 553 13.65 19.33 8.16
N ALA A 554 14.83 19.94 8.12
CA ALA A 554 15.65 20.05 6.91
C ALA A 554 16.48 18.79 6.60
N GLY A 555 16.61 17.87 7.54
CA GLY A 555 17.48 16.70 7.44
C GLY A 555 16.92 15.61 6.50
N GLN A 556 17.12 15.77 5.21
CA GLN A 556 16.58 14.94 4.12
C GLN A 556 17.07 13.49 4.12
N TYR A 557 18.16 13.19 4.80
CA TYR A 557 18.79 11.87 4.82
C TYR A 557 19.11 11.43 6.24
N ALA A 558 19.11 10.12 6.48
CA ALA A 558 19.63 9.52 7.69
C ALA A 558 20.96 8.80 7.36
N HIS A 559 22.04 9.23 8.03
CA HIS A 559 23.37 8.67 7.84
C HIS A 559 23.48 7.36 8.62
N LEU A 560 23.82 6.25 7.95
CA LEU A 560 23.87 4.91 8.55
C LEU A 560 24.80 4.86 9.78
N GLY A 561 25.99 5.48 9.72
CA GLY A 561 26.94 5.54 10.83
C GLY A 561 26.47 6.32 12.06
N ARG A 562 25.31 6.99 12.01
CA ARG A 562 24.68 7.70 13.13
C ARG A 562 23.42 6.99 13.64
N LEU A 563 23.15 5.79 13.16
CA LEU A 563 22.01 4.96 13.55
C LEU A 563 22.49 3.80 14.40
N THR A 564 21.73 3.46 15.42
CA THR A 564 21.86 2.19 16.12
C THR A 564 21.32 1.08 15.23
N LYS A 565 22.13 0.06 14.99
CA LYS A 565 21.72 -1.16 14.31
C LYS A 565 21.39 -2.23 15.34
N GLU A 566 20.18 -2.75 15.28
CA GLU A 566 19.72 -3.87 16.11
C GLU A 566 19.40 -5.06 15.22
N SER A 567 19.78 -6.25 15.68
CA SER A 567 19.38 -7.53 15.08
C SER A 567 18.34 -8.13 16.02
N ILE A 568 17.12 -8.30 15.56
CA ILE A 568 15.97 -8.68 16.39
C ILE A 568 15.45 -10.02 15.88
N GLU A 569 15.40 -11.03 16.76
CA GLU A 569 14.66 -12.26 16.46
C GLU A 569 13.18 -11.94 16.51
N TYR A 570 12.56 -11.95 15.34
CA TYR A 570 11.18 -11.56 15.12
C TYR A 570 10.32 -12.77 14.84
N SER A 571 9.18 -12.83 15.51
CA SER A 571 8.13 -13.80 15.24
C SER A 571 6.82 -13.05 15.13
N GLY A 572 6.37 -12.81 13.91
CA GLY A 572 5.18 -12.00 13.64
C GLY A 572 4.89 -11.90 12.15
N ARG A 573 3.96 -11.05 11.80
CA ARG A 573 3.63 -10.83 10.39
C ARG A 573 4.52 -9.80 9.77
N ILE A 574 4.82 -10.02 8.51
CA ILE A 574 5.57 -9.11 7.66
C ILE A 574 4.75 -8.76 6.42
N TYR A 575 4.93 -7.53 5.93
CA TYR A 575 4.10 -6.94 4.88
C TYR A 575 4.94 -6.27 3.81
N ASP A 576 4.47 -6.33 2.57
CA ASP A 576 4.95 -5.51 1.46
C ASP A 576 3.87 -5.39 0.39
N VAL A 577 4.05 -4.49 -0.56
CA VAL A 577 3.25 -4.40 -1.78
C VAL A 577 4.18 -4.28 -2.98
N GLU A 578 3.86 -4.97 -4.06
CA GLU A 578 4.52 -4.78 -5.34
C GLU A 578 3.77 -3.74 -6.14
N LEU A 579 4.47 -2.70 -6.58
CA LEU A 579 3.89 -1.65 -7.41
C LEU A 579 4.13 -1.92 -8.89
N GLU A 580 3.29 -1.35 -9.72
CA GLU A 580 3.36 -1.45 -11.18
C GLU A 580 4.75 -1.04 -11.73
N ARG A 581 5.37 0.00 -11.13
CA ARG A 581 6.69 0.52 -11.48
C ARG A 581 7.39 1.20 -10.30
N ASN A 582 8.59 1.72 -10.51
CA ASN A 582 9.47 2.43 -9.55
C ASN A 582 10.02 1.58 -8.42
N ASN A 583 9.30 0.57 -7.94
CA ASN A 583 9.70 -0.34 -6.86
C ASN A 583 10.14 0.38 -5.57
N THR A 584 9.44 1.46 -5.20
CA THR A 584 9.69 2.23 -3.98
C THR A 584 8.39 2.57 -3.28
N LEU A 585 8.45 2.67 -1.96
CA LEU A 585 7.35 3.05 -1.07
C LEU A 585 7.79 4.15 -0.13
N VAL A 586 6.89 5.05 0.20
CA VAL A 586 7.06 6.00 1.29
C VAL A 586 6.45 5.38 2.53
N VAL A 587 7.29 5.06 3.51
CA VAL A 587 6.89 4.35 4.73
C VAL A 587 7.18 5.17 5.97
N ARG A 588 6.47 4.85 7.07
CA ARG A 588 6.66 5.50 8.37
C ARG A 588 6.63 4.46 9.50
N ARG A 589 7.58 4.52 10.41
CA ARG A 589 7.60 3.72 11.62
C ARG A 589 7.83 4.61 12.83
N ASN A 590 7.01 4.47 13.87
CA ASN A 590 7.06 5.36 15.06
C ASN A 590 7.12 6.85 14.71
N GLY A 591 6.34 7.29 13.70
CA GLY A 591 6.33 8.67 13.23
C GLY A 591 7.59 9.11 12.45
N LYS A 592 8.52 8.19 12.11
CA LYS A 592 9.76 8.47 11.36
C LYS A 592 9.62 7.96 9.93
N VAL A 593 9.83 8.86 8.97
CA VAL A 593 9.62 8.60 7.54
C VAL A 593 10.90 8.10 6.87
N ALA A 594 10.72 7.14 5.94
CA ALA A 594 11.74 6.67 5.02
C ALA A 594 11.13 6.41 3.64
N VAL A 595 11.93 6.57 2.59
CA VAL A 595 11.62 6.00 1.27
C VAL A 595 12.37 4.67 1.17
N SER A 596 11.64 3.60 0.95
CA SER A 596 12.16 2.24 0.94
C SER A 596 11.84 1.54 -0.37
N GLY A 597 12.46 0.41 -0.65
CA GLY A 597 12.16 -0.40 -1.83
C GLY A 597 11.10 -1.46 -1.55
N ASN A 598 10.67 -2.13 -2.61
CA ASN A 598 9.87 -3.36 -2.59
C ASN A 598 10.47 -4.42 -3.53
N CYS A 599 9.88 -5.61 -3.65
CA CYS A 599 10.48 -6.72 -4.42
C CYS A 599 9.70 -7.12 -5.67
N ARG A 600 10.42 -7.74 -6.66
CA ARG A 600 9.84 -8.31 -7.88
C ARG A 600 10.70 -9.44 -8.49
N CYS A 601 10.08 -10.59 -8.86
CA CYS A 601 10.69 -11.67 -9.64
C CYS A 601 9.66 -12.35 -10.54
N THR A 602 9.88 -12.45 -11.87
CA THR A 602 8.98 -13.09 -12.84
C THR A 602 9.70 -14.09 -13.74
N ILE A 603 8.95 -15.08 -14.29
CA ILE A 603 9.45 -16.07 -15.24
C ILE A 603 9.38 -15.55 -16.67
N HIS A 604 10.37 -15.88 -17.51
CA HIS A 604 10.44 -15.52 -18.92
C HIS A 604 10.88 -16.71 -19.77
N SER A 605 10.38 -16.77 -21.03
CA SER A 605 10.95 -17.64 -22.05
C SER A 605 12.36 -17.17 -22.42
N LEU A 606 13.26 -18.10 -22.69
CA LEU A 606 14.56 -17.75 -23.25
C LEU A 606 14.41 -17.56 -24.76
N PRO A 607 14.67 -16.38 -25.27
CA PRO A 607 14.76 -16.19 -26.72
C PRO A 607 15.98 -16.95 -27.25
N ASN A 608 15.82 -17.77 -28.27
CA ASN A 608 16.95 -18.46 -28.90
C ASN A 608 17.96 -17.46 -29.45
N LEU A 609 19.26 -17.65 -29.14
CA LEU A 609 20.40 -16.84 -29.66
C LEU A 609 20.51 -15.40 -29.08
N TYR A 610 20.10 -15.16 -27.85
CA TYR A 610 20.33 -13.87 -27.20
C TYR A 610 21.51 -13.93 -26.24
N ASP A 611 22.38 -12.91 -26.31
CA ASP A 611 23.46 -12.72 -25.34
C ASP A 611 22.98 -11.87 -24.16
N TRP A 612 23.43 -12.24 -22.95
CA TRP A 612 23.15 -11.44 -21.76
C TRP A 612 24.06 -10.23 -21.68
N ASN A 613 23.48 -9.05 -21.73
CA ASN A 613 24.20 -7.81 -21.58
C ASN A 613 24.32 -7.44 -20.10
N THR A 614 25.52 -7.50 -19.55
CA THR A 614 25.82 -7.22 -18.14
C THR A 614 25.64 -5.73 -17.77
N LYS A 615 25.69 -4.82 -18.74
CA LYS A 615 25.51 -3.38 -18.51
C LYS A 615 24.04 -2.98 -18.40
N THR A 616 23.22 -3.49 -19.31
CA THR A 616 21.78 -3.20 -19.36
C THR A 616 20.95 -4.17 -18.50
N GLN A 617 21.54 -5.28 -18.07
CA GLN A 617 20.87 -6.40 -17.38
C GLN A 617 19.66 -6.94 -18.17
N SER A 618 19.83 -7.05 -19.48
CA SER A 618 18.84 -7.55 -20.42
C SER A 618 19.51 -8.43 -21.47
N PHE A 619 18.73 -9.19 -22.23
CA PHE A 619 19.22 -9.88 -23.41
C PHE A 619 19.29 -8.90 -24.59
N ASP A 620 20.44 -8.85 -25.28
CA ASP A 620 20.56 -8.11 -26.49
C ASP A 620 19.83 -8.80 -27.65
N ILE A 621 19.11 -8.04 -28.47
CA ILE A 621 18.40 -8.57 -29.63
C ILE A 621 19.43 -8.99 -30.68
N PRO A 622 19.44 -10.25 -31.14
CA PRO A 622 20.37 -10.66 -32.18
C PRO A 622 20.13 -9.85 -33.46
N LYS A 623 21.22 -9.43 -34.10
CA LYS A 623 21.17 -8.70 -35.38
C LYS A 623 20.66 -9.56 -36.55
N LYS A 624 20.37 -10.84 -36.36
CA LYS A 624 19.85 -11.77 -37.37
C LYS A 624 18.34 -11.99 -37.25
N ASN A 625 17.67 -12.05 -38.42
CA ASN A 625 16.22 -12.22 -38.61
C ASN A 625 15.57 -13.22 -37.63
N TRP A 626 14.96 -12.74 -36.59
CA TRP A 626 14.16 -13.53 -35.62
C TRP A 626 12.95 -14.24 -36.25
N LYS A 627 12.53 -13.85 -37.48
CA LYS A 627 11.41 -14.47 -38.22
C LYS A 627 11.67 -15.94 -38.59
N GLU A 628 12.92 -16.38 -38.64
CA GLU A 628 13.30 -17.76 -39.04
C GLU A 628 13.36 -18.72 -37.83
N LEU A 629 13.26 -18.23 -36.60
CA LEU A 629 13.52 -19.01 -35.39
C LEU A 629 12.24 -19.38 -34.58
N VAL A 630 11.09 -18.83 -34.96
CA VAL A 630 9.81 -19.18 -34.35
C VAL A 630 9.21 -20.35 -35.14
N PRO A 631 9.01 -21.54 -34.53
CA PRO A 631 8.25 -22.61 -35.19
C PRO A 631 6.89 -22.03 -35.57
N GLN A 632 6.57 -22.05 -36.87
CA GLN A 632 5.24 -21.68 -37.35
C GLN A 632 4.26 -22.78 -36.91
N THR A 633 3.82 -22.74 -35.66
CA THR A 633 2.66 -23.51 -35.24
C THR A 633 1.46 -22.90 -35.91
N GLY A 634 0.76 -23.67 -36.74
CA GLY A 634 -0.36 -23.23 -37.59
C GLY A 634 -1.62 -22.76 -36.84
N ARG A 635 -1.45 -21.98 -35.75
CA ARG A 635 -2.56 -21.42 -34.97
C ARG A 635 -2.97 -20.07 -35.55
N LYS A 636 -4.28 -19.84 -35.64
CA LYS A 636 -4.85 -18.54 -35.96
C LYS A 636 -4.41 -17.54 -34.89
N LYS A 637 -3.71 -16.48 -35.30
CA LYS A 637 -3.40 -15.34 -34.46
C LYS A 637 -4.71 -14.71 -34.00
N ILE A 638 -4.92 -14.62 -32.70
CA ILE A 638 -6.06 -13.92 -32.11
C ILE A 638 -5.66 -12.46 -31.95
N ARG A 639 -6.49 -11.55 -32.47
CA ARG A 639 -6.28 -10.12 -32.28
C ARG A 639 -7.02 -9.67 -31.02
N VAL A 640 -6.29 -9.09 -30.10
CA VAL A 640 -6.80 -8.54 -28.84
C VAL A 640 -6.58 -7.05 -28.83
N LYS A 641 -7.62 -6.27 -28.53
CA LYS A 641 -7.55 -4.82 -28.46
C LYS A 641 -7.53 -4.37 -27.01
N ILE A 642 -6.43 -3.75 -26.56
CA ILE A 642 -6.27 -3.24 -25.21
C ILE A 642 -5.81 -1.78 -25.32
N ASN A 643 -6.50 -0.85 -24.65
CA ASN A 643 -6.25 0.59 -24.70
C ASN A 643 -6.18 1.16 -26.14
N GLY A 644 -7.04 0.70 -27.03
CA GLY A 644 -7.08 1.14 -28.41
C GLY A 644 -5.95 0.60 -29.30
N ARG A 645 -5.02 -0.22 -28.77
CA ARG A 645 -3.96 -0.89 -29.52
C ARG A 645 -4.31 -2.35 -29.78
N GLU A 646 -4.09 -2.80 -31.01
CA GLU A 646 -4.22 -4.20 -31.37
C GLU A 646 -2.94 -4.98 -31.07
N TYR A 647 -3.08 -6.11 -30.39
CA TYR A 647 -2.04 -7.09 -30.12
C TYR A 647 -2.41 -8.41 -30.80
N SER A 648 -1.42 -9.08 -31.38
CA SER A 648 -1.59 -10.40 -31.97
C SER A 648 -1.07 -11.45 -30.98
N VAL A 649 -1.96 -12.27 -30.45
CA VAL A 649 -1.69 -13.31 -29.42
C VAL A 649 -1.77 -14.69 -30.06
#